data_cdcab510467753aae0761584b179acdd
#
_entry.id   cdcab510467753aae0761584b179acdd
#
_cell.length_a   1.000
_cell.length_b   1.000
_cell.length_c   1.000
_cell.angle_alpha   90.00
_cell.angle_beta   90.00
_cell.angle_gamma   90.00
#
_symmetry.space_group_name_H-M   'P 1'
#
loop_
_entity.id
_entity.type
_entity.pdbx_description
1 polymer ?
#
loop_
_entity_poly.entity_id
_entity_poly.type
_entity_poly.pdbx_seq_one_letter_code
_entity_poly.pdbx_strand_id
1 'polypeptide(L)'
;MRFKLHSEYEPKGDQPAAIDALVRGLNDGAKDQVLLGITGSGKTFTIASVIHRTQRSTLVLAHNKTLAAQLFQEFRSLFPENAVEYFVSYYDYYQPEAYVPAADVYIEKEAIVNQEIDRLRMSATRALFERRDVIVVASVSCIYGLGDPDAYYGLLFFVEPGGRMSRDVLLQRLVELQYERSDINFQRGTFRVRGDVVEIYPSYQDQAYRIELWGDEIDSISTIDPLLGEVIEKHTSRVPIYPKTHYVMSRPTIKRAIKTIREELEWWEPKLIAEGKLVEAQRLHQRTMFDLEMIKEMGFCRGIENYSRHLTGKKPGEPPPTLLDYLPRDSLIIIDESHQSIPQVRGMFEGDQSRKRTLVEYGFRLPSALDNRPLNFSEFEARIGQTIYVSATPGPYELTKSSGEVVEQIIRPTGLMDPEVEVHPVKGQIDHLLEECRQRTECHERVLVTTLTKRMAEDLTEYFTEVGVRVRYLHSDIETLERIKILRDLRRGEFDVLVGINLLREGLDLPEVSLVAILDADKEGFLRSEQSLIQTIGRAARNSRGKAILYADRVTDSMKRAIGETQRRRAIQEVFNRENGITPQTIVKPIEATLITASEADYFKVPTEVDEIEDYSPANIEATIERLELEMRGAAKRFEFERAAELRDRIKVLRERELQVM
;
A
#
# COMPACT_ATOMS: atom_id res chain seq x y z
N MET A 1 -18.72 -7.98 -21.63
CA MET A 1 -19.51 -7.45 -20.50
C MET A 1 -19.30 -5.95 -20.49
N ARG A 2 -20.28 -5.19 -19.98
CA ARG A 2 -20.20 -3.72 -19.89
C ARG A 2 -20.25 -3.28 -18.44
N PHE A 3 -19.60 -2.18 -18.11
CA PHE A 3 -19.73 -1.56 -16.81
C PHE A 3 -21.14 -1.02 -16.61
N LYS A 4 -21.75 -1.37 -15.47
CA LYS A 4 -23.06 -0.89 -15.05
C LYS A 4 -22.89 -0.15 -13.71
N LEU A 5 -23.07 1.14 -13.75
CA LEU A 5 -23.01 1.97 -12.54
C LEU A 5 -24.34 1.86 -11.78
N HIS A 6 -24.26 1.42 -10.53
CA HIS A 6 -25.38 1.40 -9.59
C HIS A 6 -25.19 2.50 -8.55
N SER A 7 -26.09 3.46 -8.52
CA SER A 7 -26.05 4.56 -7.54
C SER A 7 -27.44 5.14 -7.33
N GLU A 8 -27.74 5.44 -6.08
CA GLU A 8 -28.92 6.22 -5.69
C GLU A 8 -28.69 7.74 -5.91
N TYR A 9 -27.44 8.12 -6.19
CA TYR A 9 -27.04 9.52 -6.38
C TYR A 9 -26.92 9.86 -7.86
N GLU A 10 -27.38 11.07 -8.20
CA GLU A 10 -27.13 11.71 -9.49
C GLU A 10 -25.96 12.69 -9.38
N PRO A 11 -25.21 12.93 -10.47
CA PRO A 11 -24.14 13.93 -10.47
C PRO A 11 -24.67 15.33 -10.14
N LYS A 12 -24.06 16.02 -9.17
CA LYS A 12 -24.45 17.37 -8.72
C LYS A 12 -23.24 18.31 -8.63
N GLY A 13 -23.52 19.61 -8.58
CA GLY A 13 -22.47 20.64 -8.50
C GLY A 13 -21.57 20.63 -9.73
N ASP A 14 -20.25 20.51 -9.52
CA ASP A 14 -19.25 20.46 -10.59
C ASP A 14 -19.15 19.10 -11.27
N GLN A 15 -19.72 18.03 -10.67
CA GLN A 15 -19.54 16.65 -11.14
C GLN A 15 -19.97 16.45 -12.60
N PRO A 16 -21.16 16.96 -13.08
CA PRO A 16 -21.54 16.79 -14.48
C PRO A 16 -20.51 17.37 -15.45
N ALA A 17 -20.07 18.60 -15.19
CA ALA A 17 -19.07 19.29 -16.02
C ALA A 17 -17.70 18.59 -15.99
N ALA A 18 -17.28 18.14 -14.81
CA ALA A 18 -16.04 17.39 -14.63
C ALA A 18 -16.06 16.06 -15.38
N ILE A 19 -17.16 15.29 -15.29
CA ILE A 19 -17.33 14.02 -16.00
C ILE A 19 -17.27 14.26 -17.52
N ASP A 20 -18.00 15.27 -18.02
CA ASP A 20 -18.03 15.59 -19.45
C ASP A 20 -16.66 16.02 -19.98
N ALA A 21 -15.93 16.84 -19.20
CA ALA A 21 -14.60 17.30 -19.56
C ALA A 21 -13.59 16.13 -19.62
N LEU A 22 -13.57 15.28 -18.59
CA LEU A 22 -12.66 14.11 -18.54
C LEU A 22 -12.97 13.12 -19.67
N VAL A 23 -14.23 12.78 -19.90
CA VAL A 23 -14.63 11.86 -20.98
C VAL A 23 -14.28 12.42 -22.35
N ARG A 24 -14.51 13.73 -22.56
CA ARG A 24 -14.13 14.41 -23.82
C ARG A 24 -12.62 14.32 -24.01
N GLY A 25 -11.82 14.69 -23.02
CA GLY A 25 -10.38 14.63 -23.12
C GLY A 25 -9.87 13.19 -23.43
N LEU A 26 -10.46 12.15 -22.81
CA LEU A 26 -10.13 10.76 -23.14
C LEU A 26 -10.47 10.40 -24.57
N ASN A 27 -11.62 10.83 -25.09
CA ASN A 27 -12.05 10.57 -26.47
C ASN A 27 -11.20 11.35 -27.49
N ASP A 28 -10.75 12.54 -27.15
CA ASP A 28 -9.88 13.39 -27.97
C ASP A 28 -8.40 12.91 -27.92
N GLY A 29 -8.10 11.87 -27.14
CA GLY A 29 -6.78 11.25 -27.06
C GLY A 29 -5.83 11.95 -26.08
N ALA A 30 -6.30 12.82 -25.19
CA ALA A 30 -5.46 13.40 -24.14
C ALA A 30 -4.80 12.28 -23.31
N LYS A 31 -3.46 12.31 -23.24
CA LYS A 31 -2.71 11.29 -22.49
C LYS A 31 -2.83 11.50 -20.99
N ASP A 32 -2.74 12.73 -20.55
CA ASP A 32 -2.65 13.11 -19.13
C ASP A 32 -3.72 14.18 -18.83
N GLN A 33 -4.53 13.94 -17.81
CA GLN A 33 -5.56 14.87 -17.33
C GLN A 33 -5.49 14.99 -15.81
N VAL A 34 -5.85 16.16 -15.25
CA VAL A 34 -5.88 16.41 -13.82
C VAL A 34 -7.30 16.69 -13.36
N LEU A 35 -7.79 15.92 -12.38
CA LEU A 35 -8.99 16.23 -11.62
C LEU A 35 -8.59 16.84 -10.27
N LEU A 36 -8.72 18.14 -10.13
CA LEU A 36 -8.60 18.84 -8.86
C LEU A 36 -9.93 18.68 -8.11
N GLY A 37 -10.02 17.68 -7.27
CA GLY A 37 -11.23 17.40 -6.49
C GLY A 37 -10.97 17.53 -5.00
N ILE A 38 -11.67 18.45 -4.34
CA ILE A 38 -11.53 18.63 -2.89
C ILE A 38 -12.10 17.44 -2.11
N THR A 39 -11.70 17.33 -0.85
CA THR A 39 -12.25 16.31 0.05
C THR A 39 -13.76 16.46 0.21
N GLY A 40 -14.51 15.38 -0.01
CA GLY A 40 -15.97 15.38 0.11
C GLY A 40 -16.73 15.88 -1.13
N SER A 41 -16.05 16.22 -2.24
CA SER A 41 -16.71 16.58 -3.50
C SER A 41 -17.26 15.40 -4.30
N GLY A 42 -16.97 14.15 -3.88
CA GLY A 42 -17.43 12.93 -4.56
C GLY A 42 -16.54 12.52 -5.73
N LYS A 43 -15.21 12.67 -5.61
CA LYS A 43 -14.22 12.27 -6.63
C LYS A 43 -14.41 10.83 -7.12
N THR A 44 -14.59 9.88 -6.20
CA THR A 44 -14.80 8.46 -6.54
C THR A 44 -16.02 8.26 -7.43
N PHE A 45 -17.12 8.94 -7.14
CA PHE A 45 -18.34 8.88 -7.96
C PHE A 45 -18.14 9.48 -9.36
N THR A 46 -17.40 10.59 -9.46
CA THR A 46 -17.01 11.20 -10.73
C THR A 46 -16.18 10.24 -11.56
N ILE A 47 -15.16 9.62 -10.98
CA ILE A 47 -14.33 8.63 -11.66
C ILE A 47 -15.12 7.38 -12.04
N ALA A 48 -16.01 6.88 -11.18
CA ALA A 48 -16.92 5.78 -11.51
C ALA A 48 -17.81 6.11 -12.72
N SER A 49 -18.32 7.33 -12.79
CA SER A 49 -19.10 7.83 -13.93
C SER A 49 -18.29 7.89 -15.22
N VAL A 50 -17.01 8.31 -15.13
CA VAL A 50 -16.07 8.29 -16.27
C VAL A 50 -15.82 6.86 -16.75
N ILE A 51 -15.56 5.91 -15.83
CA ILE A 51 -15.37 4.48 -16.15
C ILE A 51 -16.62 3.92 -16.83
N HIS A 52 -17.80 4.20 -16.28
CA HIS A 52 -19.08 3.78 -16.86
C HIS A 52 -19.28 4.31 -18.28
N ARG A 53 -18.92 5.56 -18.56
CA ARG A 53 -19.07 6.16 -19.89
C ARG A 53 -18.04 5.69 -20.90
N THR A 54 -16.81 5.45 -20.47
CA THR A 54 -15.70 5.06 -21.36
C THR A 54 -15.62 3.55 -21.58
N GLN A 55 -16.22 2.74 -20.71
CA GLN A 55 -16.28 1.28 -20.84
C GLN A 55 -14.90 0.60 -20.96
N ARG A 56 -13.90 1.11 -20.26
CA ARG A 56 -12.50 0.63 -20.34
C ARG A 56 -12.09 -0.04 -19.04
N SER A 57 -11.35 -1.15 -19.14
CA SER A 57 -10.66 -1.73 -17.97
C SER A 57 -9.81 -0.66 -17.31
N THR A 58 -9.85 -0.58 -15.98
CA THR A 58 -9.24 0.54 -15.24
C THR A 58 -8.34 0.04 -14.12
N LEU A 59 -7.16 0.65 -14.00
CA LEU A 59 -6.32 0.54 -12.80
C LEU A 59 -6.47 1.81 -11.97
N VAL A 60 -6.80 1.66 -10.70
CA VAL A 60 -6.84 2.75 -9.72
C VAL A 60 -5.67 2.57 -8.76
N LEU A 61 -4.69 3.46 -8.83
CA LEU A 61 -3.50 3.44 -7.99
C LEU A 61 -3.70 4.34 -6.76
N ALA A 62 -3.57 3.76 -5.57
CA ALA A 62 -3.59 4.46 -4.29
C ALA A 62 -2.20 4.37 -3.61
N HIS A 63 -1.82 5.38 -2.84
CA HIS A 63 -0.50 5.44 -2.22
C HIS A 63 -0.33 4.53 -0.99
N ASN A 64 -1.42 4.01 -0.41
CA ASN A 64 -1.38 3.06 0.72
C ASN A 64 -2.52 2.03 0.67
N LYS A 65 -2.40 0.97 1.49
CA LYS A 65 -3.39 -0.12 1.57
C LYS A 65 -4.74 0.34 2.10
N THR A 66 -4.77 1.26 3.05
CA THR A 66 -6.00 1.75 3.68
C THR A 66 -6.87 2.51 2.68
N LEU A 67 -6.27 3.43 1.92
CA LEU A 67 -6.98 4.14 0.86
C LEU A 67 -7.41 3.19 -0.26
N ALA A 68 -6.54 2.25 -0.65
CA ALA A 68 -6.89 1.23 -1.63
C ALA A 68 -8.08 0.37 -1.17
N ALA A 69 -8.14 -0.02 0.11
CA ALA A 69 -9.27 -0.79 0.66
C ALA A 69 -10.57 0.03 0.65
N GLN A 70 -10.50 1.32 1.01
CA GLN A 70 -11.64 2.21 0.94
C GLN A 70 -12.16 2.35 -0.49
N LEU A 71 -11.29 2.65 -1.45
CA LEU A 71 -11.65 2.77 -2.87
C LEU A 71 -12.21 1.46 -3.43
N PHE A 72 -11.63 0.32 -3.05
CA PHE A 72 -12.13 -0.99 -3.44
C PHE A 72 -13.58 -1.20 -2.99
N GLN A 73 -13.90 -0.88 -1.74
CA GLN A 73 -15.27 -0.98 -1.21
C GLN A 73 -16.22 -0.02 -1.93
N GLU A 74 -15.81 1.23 -2.14
CA GLU A 74 -16.60 2.24 -2.84
C GLU A 74 -16.89 1.81 -4.29
N PHE A 75 -15.88 1.38 -5.06
CA PHE A 75 -16.07 0.89 -6.43
C PHE A 75 -16.90 -0.39 -6.47
N ARG A 76 -16.72 -1.31 -5.52
CA ARG A 76 -17.52 -2.55 -5.44
C ARG A 76 -18.99 -2.26 -5.19
N SER A 77 -19.32 -1.26 -4.38
CA SER A 77 -20.71 -0.83 -4.18
C SER A 77 -21.31 -0.15 -5.42
N LEU A 78 -20.49 0.59 -6.17
CA LEU A 78 -20.92 1.28 -7.40
C LEU A 78 -20.99 0.34 -8.62
N PHE A 79 -20.26 -0.78 -8.63
CA PHE A 79 -20.20 -1.76 -9.72
C PHE A 79 -20.40 -3.21 -9.24
N PRO A 80 -21.55 -3.53 -8.61
CA PRO A 80 -21.78 -4.85 -8.01
C PRO A 80 -21.83 -6.01 -9.01
N GLU A 81 -22.12 -5.74 -10.29
CA GLU A 81 -22.17 -6.74 -11.36
C GLU A 81 -20.83 -6.90 -12.13
N ASN A 82 -19.86 -6.02 -11.87
CA ASN A 82 -18.58 -6.00 -12.57
C ASN A 82 -17.45 -6.55 -11.72
N ALA A 83 -16.31 -6.86 -12.31
CA ALA A 83 -15.14 -7.29 -11.59
C ALA A 83 -14.42 -6.09 -10.96
N VAL A 84 -14.58 -5.90 -9.67
CA VAL A 84 -13.79 -4.97 -8.89
C VAL A 84 -12.81 -5.79 -8.06
N GLU A 85 -11.52 -5.60 -8.31
CA GLU A 85 -10.45 -6.43 -7.79
C GLU A 85 -9.48 -5.63 -6.94
N TYR A 86 -8.81 -6.30 -5.99
CA TYR A 86 -7.90 -5.67 -5.02
C TYR A 86 -6.49 -6.21 -5.17
N PHE A 87 -5.52 -5.32 -5.38
CA PHE A 87 -4.13 -5.70 -5.62
C PHE A 87 -3.16 -4.84 -4.80
N VAL A 88 -2.88 -5.27 -3.58
CA VAL A 88 -1.93 -4.62 -2.68
C VAL A 88 -0.84 -5.60 -2.24
N SER A 89 0.14 -5.16 -1.46
CA SER A 89 1.12 -6.08 -0.87
C SER A 89 0.42 -7.10 0.03
N TYR A 90 0.71 -8.38 -0.18
CA TYR A 90 0.10 -9.52 0.53
C TYR A 90 0.79 -9.86 1.84
N TYR A 91 1.71 -9.02 2.31
CA TYR A 91 2.39 -9.22 3.59
C TYR A 91 1.66 -8.46 4.71
N ASP A 92 1.34 -9.18 5.80
CA ASP A 92 0.93 -8.57 7.07
C ASP A 92 2.13 -8.02 7.83
N TYR A 93 3.25 -8.74 7.73
CA TYR A 93 4.57 -8.30 8.18
C TYR A 93 5.59 -8.59 7.08
N TYR A 94 6.47 -7.63 6.82
CA TYR A 94 7.54 -7.79 5.83
C TYR A 94 8.80 -7.10 6.29
N GLN A 95 9.83 -7.89 6.57
CA GLN A 95 11.20 -7.42 6.78
C GLN A 95 12.03 -7.85 5.57
N PRO A 96 12.47 -6.91 4.73
CA PRO A 96 13.30 -7.24 3.59
C PRO A 96 14.68 -7.73 4.04
N GLU A 97 15.25 -8.67 3.27
CA GLU A 97 16.64 -9.07 3.42
C GLU A 97 17.55 -7.85 3.28
N ALA A 98 18.44 -7.63 4.22
CA ALA A 98 19.39 -6.53 4.20
C ALA A 98 20.70 -6.92 4.89
N TYR A 99 21.77 -6.20 4.57
CA TYR A 99 23.04 -6.29 5.28
C TYR A 99 23.52 -4.90 5.66
N VAL A 100 23.92 -4.73 6.90
CA VAL A 100 24.47 -3.48 7.44
C VAL A 100 25.98 -3.66 7.65
N PRO A 101 26.82 -3.20 6.69
CA PRO A 101 28.26 -3.44 6.76
C PRO A 101 28.94 -2.87 8.00
N ALA A 102 28.51 -1.70 8.48
CA ALA A 102 29.07 -1.04 9.65
C ALA A 102 28.92 -1.84 10.95
N ALA A 103 27.88 -2.67 11.04
CA ALA A 103 27.58 -3.50 12.21
C ALA A 103 27.83 -4.99 11.98
N ASP A 104 28.23 -5.39 10.76
CA ASP A 104 28.33 -6.79 10.31
C ASP A 104 27.06 -7.60 10.62
N VAL A 105 25.88 -6.97 10.43
CA VAL A 105 24.60 -7.59 10.74
C VAL A 105 23.87 -7.95 9.44
N TYR A 106 23.60 -9.22 9.27
CA TYR A 106 22.70 -9.72 8.23
C TYR A 106 21.28 -9.86 8.77
N ILE A 107 20.36 -9.18 8.13
CA ILE A 107 18.92 -9.23 8.42
C ILE A 107 18.29 -10.21 7.43
N GLU A 108 17.83 -11.33 7.93
CA GLU A 108 17.14 -12.32 7.11
C GLU A 108 15.76 -11.78 6.69
N LYS A 109 15.32 -12.16 5.47
CA LYS A 109 13.96 -11.85 5.02
C LYS A 109 12.96 -12.59 5.91
N GLU A 110 12.10 -11.83 6.57
CA GLU A 110 10.94 -12.35 7.28
C GLU A 110 9.65 -11.80 6.64
N ALA A 111 8.66 -12.66 6.48
CA ALA A 111 7.39 -12.26 5.91
C ALA A 111 6.26 -13.14 6.43
N ILE A 112 5.17 -12.52 6.82
CA ILE A 112 3.91 -13.18 7.13
C ILE A 112 2.95 -12.86 5.98
N VAL A 113 2.54 -13.91 5.26
CA VAL A 113 1.65 -13.79 4.11
C VAL A 113 0.20 -13.79 4.56
N ASN A 114 -0.55 -12.79 4.15
CA ASN A 114 -1.99 -12.76 4.28
C ASN A 114 -2.62 -13.56 3.12
N GLN A 115 -3.16 -14.73 3.45
CA GLN A 115 -3.73 -15.64 2.46
C GLN A 115 -4.93 -15.05 1.73
N GLU A 116 -5.69 -14.17 2.38
CA GLU A 116 -6.85 -13.53 1.75
C GLU A 116 -6.44 -12.47 0.73
N ILE A 117 -5.43 -11.64 1.06
CA ILE A 117 -4.88 -10.67 0.12
C ILE A 117 -4.19 -11.39 -1.06
N ASP A 118 -3.50 -12.50 -0.80
CA ASP A 118 -2.89 -13.31 -1.86
C ASP A 118 -3.95 -13.85 -2.82
N ARG A 119 -5.07 -14.38 -2.29
CA ARG A 119 -6.23 -14.79 -3.09
C ARG A 119 -6.77 -13.66 -3.96
N LEU A 120 -6.95 -12.46 -3.39
CA LEU A 120 -7.45 -11.28 -4.12
C LEU A 120 -6.49 -10.86 -5.24
N ARG A 121 -5.18 -10.96 -5.03
CA ARG A 121 -4.18 -10.71 -6.09
C ARG A 121 -4.28 -11.71 -7.23
N MET A 122 -4.44 -12.99 -6.91
CA MET A 122 -4.64 -14.06 -7.91
C MET A 122 -5.96 -13.86 -8.66
N SER A 123 -7.03 -13.45 -7.96
CA SER A 123 -8.31 -13.09 -8.56
C SER A 123 -8.18 -11.94 -9.54
N ALA A 124 -7.44 -10.88 -9.17
CA ALA A 124 -7.23 -9.70 -10.02
C ALA A 124 -6.56 -10.06 -11.35
N THR A 125 -5.49 -10.83 -11.33
CA THR A 125 -4.81 -11.26 -12.56
C THR A 125 -5.67 -12.18 -13.42
N ARG A 126 -6.43 -13.10 -12.80
CA ARG A 126 -7.40 -13.92 -13.48
C ARG A 126 -8.47 -13.07 -14.16
N ALA A 127 -9.08 -12.12 -13.44
CA ALA A 127 -10.14 -11.26 -13.97
C ALA A 127 -9.67 -10.47 -15.21
N LEU A 128 -8.43 -9.98 -15.22
CA LEU A 128 -7.83 -9.27 -16.36
C LEU A 128 -7.70 -10.15 -17.63
N PHE A 129 -7.54 -11.48 -17.47
CA PHE A 129 -7.54 -12.41 -18.61
C PHE A 129 -8.94 -12.78 -19.09
N GLU A 130 -9.90 -12.91 -18.16
CA GLU A 130 -11.25 -13.41 -18.49
C GLU A 130 -12.22 -12.32 -18.92
N ARG A 131 -12.03 -11.07 -18.44
CA ARG A 131 -13.02 -9.98 -18.54
C ARG A 131 -12.41 -8.70 -19.07
N ARG A 132 -13.28 -7.84 -19.62
CA ARG A 132 -12.93 -6.47 -20.02
C ARG A 132 -13.51 -5.40 -19.09
N ASP A 133 -14.50 -5.75 -18.30
CA ASP A 133 -15.17 -4.89 -17.34
C ASP A 133 -14.53 -5.06 -15.94
N VAL A 134 -13.22 -4.77 -15.86
CA VAL A 134 -12.41 -4.96 -14.67
C VAL A 134 -11.89 -3.61 -14.13
N ILE A 135 -12.09 -3.37 -12.84
CA ILE A 135 -11.48 -2.29 -12.09
C ILE A 135 -10.52 -2.93 -11.09
N VAL A 136 -9.23 -2.67 -11.23
CA VAL A 136 -8.23 -3.12 -10.25
C VAL A 136 -7.84 -1.94 -9.38
N VAL A 137 -8.12 -2.01 -8.08
CA VAL A 137 -7.64 -1.04 -7.09
C VAL A 137 -6.35 -1.57 -6.50
N ALA A 138 -5.26 -0.85 -6.71
CA ALA A 138 -3.93 -1.28 -6.34
C ALA A 138 -3.18 -0.25 -5.49
N SER A 139 -2.24 -0.73 -4.68
CA SER A 139 -1.21 0.11 -4.10
C SER A 139 0.05 0.12 -4.99
N VAL A 140 1.10 0.79 -4.55
CA VAL A 140 2.39 0.83 -5.24
C VAL A 140 2.98 -0.57 -5.51
N SER A 141 2.45 -1.63 -4.87
CA SER A 141 2.82 -3.02 -5.15
C SER A 141 2.63 -3.42 -6.62
N CYS A 142 1.79 -2.70 -7.37
CA CYS A 142 1.56 -2.95 -8.80
C CYS A 142 2.77 -2.71 -9.71
N ILE A 143 3.78 -1.94 -9.25
CA ILE A 143 5.02 -1.71 -10.00
C ILE A 143 6.15 -2.68 -9.66
N TYR A 144 5.93 -3.60 -8.73
CA TYR A 144 6.89 -4.64 -8.37
C TYR A 144 6.79 -5.86 -9.28
N GLY A 145 7.91 -6.59 -9.35
CA GLY A 145 8.00 -7.81 -10.14
C GLY A 145 6.89 -8.82 -9.82
N LEU A 146 6.21 -9.24 -10.87
CA LEU A 146 5.21 -10.28 -10.89
C LEU A 146 5.65 -11.35 -11.91
N GLY A 147 5.05 -12.53 -11.91
CA GLY A 147 5.32 -13.54 -12.93
C GLY A 147 5.00 -13.01 -14.34
N ASP A 148 5.64 -13.60 -15.34
CA ASP A 148 5.40 -13.24 -16.74
C ASP A 148 3.95 -13.60 -17.16
N PRO A 149 3.16 -12.63 -17.67
CA PRO A 149 1.76 -12.89 -18.06
C PRO A 149 1.63 -13.96 -19.16
N ASP A 150 2.55 -14.00 -20.13
CA ASP A 150 2.52 -14.99 -21.19
C ASP A 150 2.83 -16.39 -20.66
N ALA A 151 3.80 -16.52 -19.74
CA ALA A 151 4.11 -17.78 -19.08
C ALA A 151 2.95 -18.25 -18.19
N TYR A 152 2.34 -17.33 -17.43
CA TYR A 152 1.19 -17.63 -16.58
C TYR A 152 -0.02 -18.09 -17.38
N TYR A 153 -0.36 -17.38 -18.45
CA TYR A 153 -1.45 -17.74 -19.35
C TYR A 153 -1.15 -19.03 -20.15
N GLY A 154 0.10 -19.21 -20.58
CA GLY A 154 0.51 -20.39 -21.36
C GLY A 154 0.44 -21.72 -20.59
N LEU A 155 0.41 -21.67 -19.26
CA LEU A 155 0.25 -22.85 -18.40
C LEU A 155 -1.22 -23.15 -18.05
N LEU A 156 -2.13 -22.19 -18.27
CA LEU A 156 -3.57 -22.39 -18.12
C LEU A 156 -4.02 -23.60 -18.93
N PHE A 157 -4.82 -24.47 -18.33
CA PHE A 157 -5.52 -25.51 -19.08
C PHE A 157 -7.02 -25.52 -18.78
N PHE A 158 -7.77 -26.08 -19.71
CA PHE A 158 -9.22 -26.18 -19.59
C PHE A 158 -9.61 -27.62 -19.32
N VAL A 159 -10.61 -27.79 -18.47
CA VAL A 159 -11.35 -29.02 -18.28
C VAL A 159 -12.77 -28.81 -18.80
N GLU A 160 -13.32 -29.80 -19.52
CA GLU A 160 -14.68 -29.70 -20.06
C GLU A 160 -15.41 -31.05 -19.91
N PRO A 161 -16.70 -31.04 -19.60
CA PRO A 161 -17.50 -32.28 -19.59
C PRO A 161 -17.47 -32.97 -20.92
N GLY A 162 -17.29 -34.31 -20.95
CA GLY A 162 -17.12 -35.12 -22.16
C GLY A 162 -15.71 -35.03 -22.76
N GLY A 163 -14.82 -34.23 -22.20
CA GLY A 163 -13.42 -34.10 -22.64
C GLY A 163 -12.60 -35.34 -22.29
N ARG A 164 -11.70 -35.75 -23.18
CA ARG A 164 -10.77 -36.87 -22.91
C ARG A 164 -9.54 -36.40 -22.16
N MET A 165 -9.41 -36.81 -20.92
CA MET A 165 -8.26 -36.56 -20.06
C MET A 165 -8.18 -37.64 -18.99
N SER A 166 -7.13 -38.46 -19.02
CA SER A 166 -6.94 -39.43 -17.95
C SER A 166 -6.64 -38.77 -16.63
N ARG A 167 -6.98 -39.41 -15.51
CA ARG A 167 -6.71 -38.95 -14.16
C ARG A 167 -5.23 -38.59 -13.98
N ASP A 168 -4.32 -39.44 -14.44
CA ASP A 168 -2.88 -39.23 -14.25
C ASP A 168 -2.39 -37.98 -15.01
N VAL A 169 -2.92 -37.71 -16.22
CA VAL A 169 -2.62 -36.49 -16.96
C VAL A 169 -3.16 -35.27 -16.22
N LEU A 170 -4.37 -35.33 -15.68
CA LEU A 170 -4.93 -34.23 -14.86
C LEU A 170 -4.07 -33.95 -13.65
N LEU A 171 -3.66 -34.97 -12.91
CA LEU A 171 -2.79 -34.83 -11.72
C LEU A 171 -1.41 -34.24 -12.09
N GLN A 172 -0.81 -34.70 -13.19
CA GLN A 172 0.45 -34.16 -13.69
C GLN A 172 0.31 -32.68 -14.03
N ARG A 173 -0.76 -32.28 -14.71
CA ARG A 173 -1.04 -30.88 -15.03
C ARG A 173 -1.17 -30.03 -13.76
N LEU A 174 -1.88 -30.50 -12.73
CA LEU A 174 -2.03 -29.79 -11.46
C LEU A 174 -0.68 -29.58 -10.77
N VAL A 175 0.19 -30.60 -10.76
CA VAL A 175 1.56 -30.47 -10.21
C VAL A 175 2.40 -29.48 -11.03
N GLU A 176 2.27 -29.46 -12.36
CA GLU A 176 2.93 -28.47 -13.23
C GLU A 176 2.45 -27.02 -12.92
N LEU A 177 1.19 -26.86 -12.49
CA LEU A 177 0.62 -25.59 -12.02
C LEU A 177 0.98 -25.27 -10.55
N GLN A 178 1.85 -26.06 -9.92
CA GLN A 178 2.28 -25.90 -8.53
C GLN A 178 1.20 -26.19 -7.48
N TYR A 179 0.12 -26.90 -7.82
CA TYR A 179 -0.82 -27.40 -6.82
C TYR A 179 -0.21 -28.58 -6.05
N GLU A 180 -0.45 -28.62 -4.76
CA GLU A 180 0.01 -29.66 -3.87
C GLU A 180 -1.10 -30.69 -3.61
N ARG A 181 -0.76 -31.97 -3.60
CA ARG A 181 -1.71 -32.99 -3.19
C ARG A 181 -1.87 -33.00 -1.68
N SER A 182 -3.08 -32.87 -1.20
CA SER A 182 -3.41 -32.93 0.22
C SER A 182 -4.78 -33.56 0.42
N ASP A 183 -4.79 -34.85 0.74
CA ASP A 183 -6.03 -35.62 0.89
C ASP A 183 -6.69 -35.36 2.26
N ILE A 184 -5.95 -34.85 3.25
CA ILE A 184 -6.41 -34.59 4.62
C ILE A 184 -6.74 -33.12 4.84
N ASN A 185 -5.78 -32.22 4.51
CA ASN A 185 -5.92 -30.79 4.69
C ASN A 185 -6.22 -30.11 3.36
N PHE A 186 -7.52 -30.00 3.03
CA PHE A 186 -7.96 -29.40 1.78
C PHE A 186 -8.05 -27.87 1.92
N GLN A 187 -7.01 -27.22 1.46
CA GLN A 187 -6.85 -25.77 1.52
C GLN A 187 -6.57 -25.15 0.14
N ARG A 188 -6.63 -23.81 0.03
CA ARG A 188 -6.35 -23.12 -1.25
C ARG A 188 -4.98 -23.53 -1.81
N GLY A 189 -4.92 -23.77 -3.11
CA GLY A 189 -3.72 -24.23 -3.81
C GLY A 189 -3.41 -25.73 -3.62
N THR A 190 -4.37 -26.51 -3.14
CA THR A 190 -4.25 -27.97 -3.05
C THR A 190 -5.29 -28.71 -3.89
N PHE A 191 -5.01 -29.95 -4.17
CA PHE A 191 -6.00 -30.87 -4.72
C PHE A 191 -6.03 -32.17 -3.90
N ARG A 192 -7.17 -32.86 -3.92
CA ARG A 192 -7.31 -34.19 -3.32
C ARG A 192 -7.94 -35.16 -4.30
N VAL A 193 -7.66 -36.45 -4.10
CA VAL A 193 -8.09 -37.50 -5.00
C VAL A 193 -8.78 -38.61 -4.22
N ARG A 194 -9.99 -38.98 -4.62
CA ARG A 194 -10.78 -40.07 -4.05
C ARG A 194 -11.35 -40.94 -5.18
N GLY A 195 -10.66 -42.04 -5.50
CA GLY A 195 -11.04 -42.88 -6.65
C GLY A 195 -10.92 -42.08 -7.96
N ASP A 196 -12.01 -41.97 -8.67
CA ASP A 196 -12.11 -41.25 -9.95
C ASP A 196 -12.59 -39.80 -9.78
N VAL A 197 -12.62 -39.29 -8.55
CA VAL A 197 -12.98 -37.94 -8.23
C VAL A 197 -11.72 -37.13 -7.86
N VAL A 198 -11.50 -36.02 -8.56
CA VAL A 198 -10.42 -35.06 -8.26
C VAL A 198 -11.07 -33.76 -7.85
N GLU A 199 -10.75 -33.28 -6.66
CA GLU A 199 -11.21 -31.99 -6.16
C GLU A 199 -10.02 -31.04 -6.10
N ILE A 200 -10.21 -29.82 -6.63
CA ILE A 200 -9.18 -28.79 -6.77
C ILE A 200 -9.67 -27.55 -6.02
N TYR A 201 -8.88 -27.04 -5.07
CA TYR A 201 -9.17 -25.78 -4.40
C TYR A 201 -8.24 -24.70 -4.96
N PRO A 202 -8.72 -23.87 -5.91
CA PRO A 202 -7.90 -22.84 -6.54
C PRO A 202 -7.42 -21.78 -5.54
N SER A 203 -6.28 -21.16 -5.84
CA SER A 203 -5.74 -20.06 -5.04
C SER A 203 -6.49 -18.73 -5.22
N TYR A 204 -7.26 -18.59 -6.29
CA TYR A 204 -7.90 -17.34 -6.73
C TYR A 204 -9.39 -17.21 -6.37
N GLN A 205 -9.99 -18.20 -5.72
CA GLN A 205 -11.43 -18.17 -5.33
C GLN A 205 -11.68 -18.95 -4.03
N ASP A 206 -12.89 -18.75 -3.45
CA ASP A 206 -13.31 -19.38 -2.19
C ASP A 206 -14.00 -20.73 -2.38
N GLN A 207 -14.23 -21.13 -3.61
CA GLN A 207 -14.92 -22.35 -3.96
C GLN A 207 -13.95 -23.33 -4.60
N ALA A 208 -14.21 -24.62 -4.45
CA ALA A 208 -13.42 -25.68 -5.06
C ALA A 208 -14.15 -26.26 -6.27
N TYR A 209 -13.38 -26.86 -7.18
CA TYR A 209 -13.93 -27.65 -8.30
C TYR A 209 -13.87 -29.12 -7.96
N ARG A 210 -14.94 -29.84 -8.28
CA ARG A 210 -14.99 -31.32 -8.28
C ARG A 210 -15.09 -31.79 -9.71
N ILE A 211 -14.16 -32.63 -10.13
CA ILE A 211 -14.08 -33.24 -11.46
C ILE A 211 -14.27 -34.73 -11.25
N GLU A 212 -15.32 -35.28 -11.84
CA GLU A 212 -15.62 -36.71 -11.81
C GLU A 212 -15.21 -37.30 -13.16
N LEU A 213 -14.48 -38.42 -13.11
CA LEU A 213 -13.94 -39.10 -14.27
C LEU A 213 -14.62 -40.47 -14.46
N TRP A 214 -14.83 -40.84 -15.71
CA TRP A 214 -15.22 -42.18 -16.10
C TRP A 214 -14.17 -42.74 -17.06
N GLY A 215 -13.24 -43.53 -16.53
CA GLY A 215 -12.04 -43.93 -17.26
C GLY A 215 -11.17 -42.71 -17.63
N ASP A 216 -10.99 -42.51 -18.96
CA ASP A 216 -10.22 -41.36 -19.49
C ASP A 216 -11.11 -40.21 -19.98
N GLU A 217 -12.37 -40.16 -19.54
CA GLU A 217 -13.32 -39.08 -19.89
C GLU A 217 -13.77 -38.35 -18.66
N ILE A 218 -13.91 -37.03 -18.77
CA ILE A 218 -14.47 -36.17 -17.73
C ILE A 218 -15.99 -36.27 -17.81
N ASP A 219 -16.61 -36.95 -16.83
CA ASP A 219 -18.05 -37.14 -16.75
C ASP A 219 -18.77 -35.87 -16.33
N SER A 220 -18.31 -35.26 -15.26
CA SER A 220 -18.92 -34.03 -14.74
C SER A 220 -17.92 -33.09 -14.08
N ILE A 221 -18.27 -31.79 -14.07
CA ILE A 221 -17.52 -30.73 -13.36
C ILE A 221 -18.53 -29.93 -12.52
N SER A 222 -18.22 -29.76 -11.24
CA SER A 222 -19.06 -28.99 -10.32
C SER A 222 -18.21 -28.03 -9.49
N THR A 223 -18.76 -26.85 -9.19
CA THR A 223 -18.27 -25.98 -8.11
C THR A 223 -18.86 -26.48 -6.80
N ILE A 224 -18.02 -26.65 -5.79
CA ILE A 224 -18.41 -27.16 -4.47
C ILE A 224 -17.97 -26.21 -3.36
N ASP A 225 -18.66 -26.26 -2.22
CA ASP A 225 -18.17 -25.72 -0.97
C ASP A 225 -16.99 -26.57 -0.47
N PRO A 226 -15.80 -26.01 -0.24
CA PRO A 226 -14.62 -26.81 0.14
C PRO A 226 -14.72 -27.45 1.54
N LEU A 227 -15.54 -26.89 2.44
CA LEU A 227 -15.75 -27.37 3.81
C LEU A 227 -16.85 -28.46 3.85
N LEU A 228 -18.02 -28.15 3.29
CA LEU A 228 -19.19 -29.02 3.33
C LEU A 228 -19.17 -30.08 2.21
N GLY A 229 -18.48 -29.81 1.10
CA GLY A 229 -18.47 -30.67 -0.07
C GLY A 229 -19.78 -30.62 -0.89
N GLU A 230 -20.69 -29.70 -0.57
CA GLU A 230 -21.95 -29.52 -1.26
C GLU A 230 -21.75 -28.89 -2.63
N VAL A 231 -22.52 -29.35 -3.61
CA VAL A 231 -22.48 -28.82 -4.97
C VAL A 231 -23.23 -27.49 -5.01
N ILE A 232 -22.53 -26.44 -5.39
CA ILE A 232 -23.09 -25.08 -5.58
C ILE A 232 -23.59 -24.91 -7.00
N GLU A 233 -22.79 -25.33 -7.97
CA GLU A 233 -23.09 -25.18 -9.42
C GLU A 233 -22.54 -26.36 -10.20
N LYS A 234 -23.27 -26.80 -11.24
CA LYS A 234 -22.77 -27.76 -12.25
C LYS A 234 -22.41 -27.06 -13.53
N HIS A 235 -21.21 -27.31 -14.03
CA HIS A 235 -20.73 -26.71 -15.27
C HIS A 235 -21.08 -27.54 -16.48
N THR A 236 -21.67 -26.91 -17.49
CA THR A 236 -21.96 -27.49 -18.79
C THR A 236 -20.96 -27.07 -19.88
N SER A 237 -20.06 -26.14 -19.52
CA SER A 237 -19.02 -25.62 -20.40
C SER A 237 -17.64 -25.83 -19.76
N ARG A 238 -16.59 -25.57 -20.54
CA ARG A 238 -15.20 -25.67 -20.09
C ARG A 238 -14.90 -24.73 -18.92
N VAL A 239 -14.12 -25.22 -17.99
CA VAL A 239 -13.63 -24.49 -16.80
C VAL A 239 -12.13 -24.29 -16.90
N PRO A 240 -11.61 -23.05 -16.77
CA PRO A 240 -10.17 -22.78 -16.75
C PRO A 240 -9.56 -23.11 -15.38
N ILE A 241 -8.41 -23.77 -15.38
CA ILE A 241 -7.61 -24.00 -14.19
C ILE A 241 -6.32 -23.18 -14.32
N TYR A 242 -6.21 -22.14 -13.48
CA TYR A 242 -5.05 -21.25 -13.44
C TYR A 242 -3.98 -21.78 -12.50
N PRO A 243 -2.71 -21.38 -12.68
CA PRO A 243 -1.62 -21.69 -11.76
C PRO A 243 -1.88 -21.23 -10.32
N LYS A 244 -1.30 -21.96 -9.37
CA LYS A 244 -1.38 -21.64 -7.93
C LYS A 244 -0.69 -20.31 -7.59
N THR A 245 0.37 -19.94 -8.30
CA THR A 245 1.18 -18.75 -8.06
C THR A 245 1.51 -18.02 -9.36
N HIS A 246 1.88 -16.75 -9.29
CA HIS A 246 2.33 -16.00 -10.46
C HIS A 246 3.72 -16.46 -10.97
N TYR A 247 4.54 -17.06 -10.11
CA TYR A 247 5.87 -17.56 -10.44
C TYR A 247 5.83 -19.05 -10.81
N VAL A 248 5.16 -19.34 -11.92
CA VAL A 248 5.08 -20.71 -12.45
C VAL A 248 6.03 -20.86 -13.64
N MET A 249 6.68 -22.03 -13.71
CA MET A 249 7.72 -22.25 -14.69
C MET A 249 7.56 -23.62 -15.37
N SER A 250 7.67 -23.59 -16.68
CA SER A 250 7.76 -24.84 -17.43
C SER A 250 9.11 -25.57 -17.15
N ARG A 251 9.14 -26.89 -17.29
CA ARG A 251 10.38 -27.67 -17.17
C ARG A 251 11.53 -27.18 -18.05
N PRO A 252 11.30 -26.78 -19.33
CA PRO A 252 12.35 -26.17 -20.15
C PRO A 252 12.89 -24.86 -19.56
N THR A 253 12.02 -24.00 -19.01
CA THR A 253 12.40 -22.75 -18.34
C THR A 253 13.29 -23.02 -17.13
N ILE A 254 12.94 -24.00 -16.28
CA ILE A 254 13.75 -24.41 -15.13
C ILE A 254 15.14 -24.86 -15.57
N LYS A 255 15.25 -25.72 -16.58
CA LYS A 255 16.54 -26.20 -17.10
C LYS A 255 17.41 -25.05 -17.61
N ARG A 256 16.80 -24.09 -18.34
CA ARG A 256 17.51 -22.90 -18.82
C ARG A 256 17.99 -22.03 -17.68
N ALA A 257 17.11 -21.76 -16.69
CA ALA A 257 17.43 -20.94 -15.52
C ALA A 257 18.59 -21.53 -14.71
N ILE A 258 18.56 -22.83 -14.41
CA ILE A 258 19.65 -23.52 -13.69
C ILE A 258 20.98 -23.33 -14.41
N LYS A 259 21.00 -23.47 -15.75
CA LYS A 259 22.21 -23.27 -16.55
C LYS A 259 22.72 -21.85 -16.44
N THR A 260 21.85 -20.85 -16.67
CA THR A 260 22.26 -19.44 -16.70
C THR A 260 22.59 -18.88 -15.32
N ILE A 261 21.98 -19.37 -14.24
CA ILE A 261 22.35 -19.01 -12.86
C ILE A 261 23.75 -19.56 -12.55
N ARG A 262 24.07 -20.81 -12.96
CA ARG A 262 25.39 -21.39 -12.78
C ARG A 262 26.46 -20.60 -13.55
N GLU A 263 26.20 -20.24 -14.82
CA GLU A 263 27.07 -19.42 -15.64
C GLU A 263 27.34 -18.04 -14.99
N GLU A 264 26.32 -17.44 -14.37
CA GLU A 264 26.50 -16.18 -13.64
C GLU A 264 27.35 -16.36 -12.36
N LEU A 265 27.18 -17.43 -11.61
CA LEU A 265 28.01 -17.75 -10.45
C LEU A 265 29.46 -17.95 -10.85
N GLU A 266 29.73 -18.76 -11.90
CA GLU A 266 31.08 -19.03 -12.45
C GLU A 266 31.76 -17.75 -12.95
N TRP A 267 31.00 -16.74 -13.36
CA TRP A 267 31.52 -15.45 -13.77
C TRP A 267 31.74 -14.48 -12.59
N TRP A 268 30.89 -14.50 -11.55
CA TRP A 268 30.93 -13.51 -10.46
C TRP A 268 31.85 -13.94 -9.31
N GLU A 269 31.86 -15.20 -8.93
CA GLU A 269 32.67 -15.74 -7.83
C GLU A 269 34.19 -15.43 -8.00
N PRO A 270 34.82 -15.62 -9.16
CA PRO A 270 36.24 -15.28 -9.34
C PRO A 270 36.53 -13.80 -9.14
N LYS A 271 35.58 -12.91 -9.37
CA LYS A 271 35.76 -11.47 -9.13
C LYS A 271 35.82 -11.16 -7.64
N LEU A 272 34.94 -11.77 -6.85
CA LEU A 272 34.98 -11.62 -5.39
C LEU A 272 36.33 -12.14 -4.85
N ILE A 273 36.80 -13.29 -5.33
CA ILE A 273 38.10 -13.83 -4.96
C ILE A 273 39.24 -12.89 -5.33
N ALA A 274 39.23 -12.32 -6.52
CA ALA A 274 40.23 -11.36 -6.99
C ALA A 274 40.24 -10.05 -6.17
N GLU A 275 39.09 -9.66 -5.61
CA GLU A 275 38.95 -8.53 -4.70
C GLU A 275 39.33 -8.87 -3.24
N GLY A 276 39.74 -10.11 -2.95
CA GLY A 276 40.11 -10.58 -1.62
C GLY A 276 38.91 -10.94 -0.72
N LYS A 277 37.69 -10.94 -1.25
CA LYS A 277 36.42 -11.25 -0.56
C LYS A 277 36.16 -12.78 -0.56
N LEU A 278 37.01 -13.53 0.15
CA LEU A 278 36.98 -15.00 0.13
C LEU A 278 35.77 -15.59 0.86
N VAL A 279 35.36 -14.97 1.96
CA VAL A 279 34.19 -15.39 2.75
C VAL A 279 32.91 -15.15 1.97
N GLU A 280 32.81 -13.99 1.32
CA GLU A 280 31.69 -13.61 0.48
C GLU A 280 31.55 -14.54 -0.72
N ALA A 281 32.66 -14.89 -1.37
CA ALA A 281 32.68 -15.83 -2.48
C ALA A 281 32.19 -17.22 -2.04
N GLN A 282 32.69 -17.74 -0.93
CA GLN A 282 32.27 -19.03 -0.38
C GLN A 282 30.79 -19.05 0.02
N ARG A 283 30.32 -17.99 0.69
CA ARG A 283 28.89 -17.81 1.07
C ARG A 283 28.01 -17.85 -0.15
N LEU A 284 28.35 -17.06 -1.16
CA LEU A 284 27.58 -16.97 -2.40
C LEU A 284 27.53 -18.33 -3.11
N HIS A 285 28.66 -19.01 -3.22
CA HIS A 285 28.74 -20.34 -3.84
C HIS A 285 27.82 -21.34 -3.15
N GLN A 286 27.95 -21.48 -1.83
CA GLN A 286 27.14 -22.42 -1.05
C GLN A 286 25.66 -22.14 -1.19
N ARG A 287 25.27 -20.88 -1.05
CA ARG A 287 23.86 -20.45 -1.16
C ARG A 287 23.31 -20.74 -2.53
N THR A 288 24.02 -20.34 -3.59
CA THR A 288 23.55 -20.50 -4.96
C THR A 288 23.43 -21.98 -5.34
N MET A 289 24.41 -22.81 -4.96
CA MET A 289 24.35 -24.25 -5.23
C MET A 289 23.19 -24.94 -4.53
N PHE A 290 22.91 -24.56 -3.28
CA PHE A 290 21.74 -25.05 -2.53
C PHE A 290 20.43 -24.63 -3.21
N ASP A 291 20.31 -23.35 -3.60
CA ASP A 291 19.12 -22.84 -4.28
C ASP A 291 18.91 -23.55 -5.64
N LEU A 292 19.98 -23.84 -6.39
CA LEU A 292 19.91 -24.59 -7.65
C LEU A 292 19.41 -26.03 -7.47
N GLU A 293 19.83 -26.70 -6.40
CA GLU A 293 19.36 -28.03 -6.06
C GLU A 293 17.87 -28.03 -5.72
N MET A 294 17.43 -27.07 -4.89
CA MET A 294 16.02 -26.88 -4.56
C MET A 294 15.16 -26.58 -5.80
N ILE A 295 15.62 -25.70 -6.69
CA ILE A 295 14.91 -25.40 -7.94
C ILE A 295 14.82 -26.64 -8.84
N LYS A 296 15.86 -27.46 -8.89
CA LYS A 296 15.90 -28.68 -9.71
C LYS A 296 14.94 -29.75 -9.21
N GLU A 297 14.93 -30.03 -7.89
CA GLU A 297 14.16 -31.12 -7.30
C GLU A 297 12.71 -30.71 -6.97
N MET A 298 12.50 -29.48 -6.46
CA MET A 298 11.20 -29.00 -6.00
C MET A 298 10.54 -28.01 -6.96
N GLY A 299 11.27 -27.49 -7.97
CA GLY A 299 10.79 -26.40 -8.83
C GLY A 299 10.72 -25.04 -8.13
N PHE A 300 11.24 -24.92 -6.91
CA PHE A 300 11.15 -23.72 -6.07
C PHE A 300 12.33 -23.64 -5.10
N CYS A 301 12.74 -22.43 -4.71
CA CYS A 301 13.64 -22.19 -3.58
C CYS A 301 13.19 -20.94 -2.81
N ARG A 302 13.63 -20.80 -1.55
CA ARG A 302 13.35 -19.60 -0.75
C ARG A 302 14.07 -18.39 -1.35
N GLY A 303 13.35 -17.34 -1.71
CA GLY A 303 13.90 -16.16 -2.39
C GLY A 303 14.07 -16.36 -3.90
N ILE A 304 13.29 -17.23 -4.51
CA ILE A 304 13.30 -17.52 -5.96
C ILE A 304 13.16 -16.25 -6.82
N GLU A 305 12.51 -15.23 -6.28
CA GLU A 305 12.35 -13.93 -6.93
C GLU A 305 13.71 -13.26 -7.25
N ASN A 306 14.77 -13.55 -6.51
CA ASN A 306 16.12 -13.03 -6.79
C ASN A 306 16.72 -13.58 -8.09
N TYR A 307 16.16 -14.66 -8.60
CA TYR A 307 16.53 -15.28 -9.88
C TYR A 307 15.53 -14.92 -11.01
N SER A 308 14.62 -13.98 -10.79
CA SER A 308 13.53 -13.60 -11.73
C SER A 308 14.04 -13.33 -13.16
N ARG A 309 15.20 -12.69 -13.33
CA ARG A 309 15.82 -12.46 -14.63
C ARG A 309 16.08 -13.77 -15.40
N HIS A 310 16.64 -14.78 -14.74
CA HIS A 310 16.91 -16.08 -15.35
C HIS A 310 15.63 -16.85 -15.65
N LEU A 311 14.63 -16.71 -14.79
CA LEU A 311 13.34 -17.38 -14.94
C LEU A 311 12.54 -16.80 -16.11
N THR A 312 12.51 -15.49 -16.26
CA THR A 312 11.85 -14.79 -17.36
C THR A 312 12.66 -14.80 -18.65
N GLY A 313 13.98 -15.05 -18.58
CA GLY A 313 14.88 -15.00 -19.73
C GLY A 313 15.21 -13.59 -20.21
N LYS A 314 14.98 -12.59 -19.38
CA LYS A 314 15.29 -11.17 -19.69
C LYS A 314 16.79 -10.88 -19.63
N LYS A 315 17.19 -9.83 -20.33
CA LYS A 315 18.58 -9.36 -20.30
C LYS A 315 18.87 -8.58 -19.01
N PRO A 316 20.14 -8.47 -18.60
CA PRO A 316 20.52 -7.62 -17.49
C PRO A 316 20.01 -6.19 -17.64
N GLY A 317 19.39 -5.65 -16.57
CA GLY A 317 18.83 -4.30 -16.54
C GLY A 317 17.44 -4.15 -17.16
N GLU A 318 16.90 -5.15 -17.85
CA GLU A 318 15.51 -5.12 -18.33
C GLU A 318 14.53 -5.14 -17.16
N PRO A 319 13.45 -4.34 -17.20
CA PRO A 319 12.47 -4.30 -16.12
C PRO A 319 11.72 -5.64 -15.99
N PRO A 320 11.39 -6.06 -14.77
CA PRO A 320 10.57 -7.24 -14.54
C PRO A 320 9.15 -7.03 -15.07
N PRO A 321 8.41 -8.11 -15.39
CA PRO A 321 6.98 -8.03 -15.60
C PRO A 321 6.28 -7.58 -14.31
N THR A 322 5.25 -6.77 -14.43
CA THR A 322 4.49 -6.20 -13.31
C THR A 322 2.98 -6.33 -13.58
N LEU A 323 2.13 -5.90 -12.65
CA LEU A 323 0.69 -5.88 -12.90
C LEU A 323 0.32 -5.04 -14.14
N LEU A 324 1.10 -4.00 -14.47
CA LEU A 324 0.86 -3.16 -15.64
C LEU A 324 0.95 -3.95 -16.95
N ASP A 325 1.76 -5.01 -16.98
CA ASP A 325 1.91 -5.86 -18.16
C ASP A 325 0.72 -6.84 -18.34
N TYR A 326 -0.14 -7.04 -17.33
CA TYR A 326 -1.39 -7.81 -17.40
C TYR A 326 -2.57 -6.98 -17.90
N LEU A 327 -2.47 -5.64 -17.85
CA LEU A 327 -3.54 -4.75 -18.25
C LEU A 327 -3.72 -4.74 -19.77
N PRO A 328 -4.97 -4.67 -20.28
CA PRO A 328 -5.22 -4.34 -21.66
C PRO A 328 -4.55 -3.02 -22.09
N ARG A 329 -4.08 -2.94 -23.33
CA ARG A 329 -3.36 -1.76 -23.85
C ARG A 329 -4.18 -0.47 -23.82
N ASP A 330 -5.49 -0.57 -23.88
CA ASP A 330 -6.46 0.51 -23.85
C ASP A 330 -6.96 0.84 -22.44
N SER A 331 -6.36 0.27 -21.42
CA SER A 331 -6.76 0.51 -20.02
C SER A 331 -6.62 1.96 -19.63
N LEU A 332 -7.56 2.43 -18.80
CA LEU A 332 -7.51 3.73 -18.16
C LEU A 332 -6.73 3.64 -16.84
N ILE A 333 -5.85 4.58 -16.60
CA ILE A 333 -5.08 4.66 -15.36
C ILE A 333 -5.60 5.84 -14.54
N ILE A 334 -5.98 5.57 -13.31
CA ILE A 334 -6.38 6.58 -12.32
C ILE A 334 -5.33 6.59 -11.22
N ILE A 335 -4.72 7.72 -10.94
CA ILE A 335 -3.77 7.86 -9.84
C ILE A 335 -4.41 8.75 -8.79
N ASP A 336 -4.91 8.09 -7.72
CA ASP A 336 -5.56 8.81 -6.62
C ASP A 336 -4.52 9.36 -5.66
N GLU A 337 -4.83 10.51 -5.06
CA GLU A 337 -3.92 11.33 -4.27
C GLU A 337 -2.53 11.42 -4.94
N SER A 338 -2.55 11.81 -6.22
CA SER A 338 -1.39 11.73 -7.12
C SER A 338 -0.18 12.49 -6.62
N HIS A 339 -0.38 13.59 -5.90
CA HIS A 339 0.68 14.37 -5.25
C HIS A 339 1.51 13.57 -4.24
N GLN A 340 0.98 12.41 -3.75
CA GLN A 340 1.71 11.45 -2.91
C GLN A 340 2.10 10.19 -3.67
N SER A 341 1.19 9.65 -4.48
CA SER A 341 1.43 8.42 -5.23
C SER A 341 2.60 8.55 -6.20
N ILE A 342 2.74 9.68 -6.89
CA ILE A 342 3.82 9.91 -7.85
C ILE A 342 5.21 10.00 -7.20
N PRO A 343 5.43 10.80 -6.14
CA PRO A 343 6.71 10.77 -5.41
C PRO A 343 7.05 9.39 -4.84
N GLN A 344 6.05 8.65 -4.35
CA GLN A 344 6.25 7.30 -3.84
C GLN A 344 6.74 6.34 -4.93
N VAL A 345 6.07 6.29 -6.10
CA VAL A 345 6.51 5.49 -7.25
C VAL A 345 7.93 5.85 -7.66
N ARG A 346 8.27 7.15 -7.65
CA ARG A 346 9.61 7.64 -8.02
C ARG A 346 10.70 7.18 -7.04
N GLY A 347 10.39 7.15 -5.74
CA GLY A 347 11.36 6.80 -4.69
C GLY A 347 11.59 5.29 -4.50
N MET A 348 10.67 4.42 -4.94
CA MET A 348 10.73 2.98 -4.67
C MET A 348 11.94 2.29 -5.28
N PHE A 349 12.32 2.66 -6.49
CA PHE A 349 13.44 2.04 -7.21
C PHE A 349 14.77 2.24 -6.48
N GLU A 350 15.11 3.47 -6.10
CA GLU A 350 16.40 3.79 -5.49
C GLU A 350 16.59 3.09 -4.13
N GLY A 351 15.53 3.04 -3.32
CA GLY A 351 15.58 2.37 -2.02
C GLY A 351 15.84 0.87 -2.14
N ASP A 352 15.19 0.19 -3.11
CA ASP A 352 15.40 -1.24 -3.36
C ASP A 352 16.81 -1.51 -3.92
N GLN A 353 17.27 -0.70 -4.87
CA GLN A 353 18.58 -0.85 -5.49
C GLN A 353 19.73 -0.67 -4.49
N SER A 354 19.67 0.35 -3.63
CA SER A 354 20.69 0.60 -2.61
C SER A 354 20.89 -0.61 -1.71
N ARG A 355 19.79 -1.15 -1.18
CA ARG A 355 19.78 -2.34 -0.31
C ARG A 355 20.36 -3.58 -1.02
N LYS A 356 19.96 -3.84 -2.26
CA LYS A 356 20.40 -5.03 -3.02
C LYS A 356 21.84 -4.93 -3.49
N ARG A 357 22.35 -3.73 -3.81
CA ARG A 357 23.77 -3.55 -4.13
C ARG A 357 24.65 -4.03 -2.99
N THR A 358 24.32 -3.68 -1.75
CA THR A 358 25.03 -4.15 -0.57
C THR A 358 24.97 -5.69 -0.45
N LEU A 359 23.84 -6.33 -0.66
CA LEU A 359 23.72 -7.79 -0.63
C LEU A 359 24.58 -8.49 -1.71
N VAL A 360 24.67 -7.90 -2.89
CA VAL A 360 25.52 -8.42 -3.99
C VAL A 360 27.00 -8.20 -3.70
N GLU A 361 27.37 -7.03 -3.22
CA GLU A 361 28.76 -6.68 -2.91
C GLU A 361 29.36 -7.55 -1.83
N TYR A 362 28.56 -7.95 -0.84
CA TYR A 362 28.96 -8.79 0.30
C TYR A 362 28.61 -10.28 0.13
N GLY A 363 28.36 -10.73 -1.11
CA GLY A 363 28.22 -12.15 -1.44
C GLY A 363 26.96 -12.85 -0.89
N PHE A 364 25.91 -12.11 -0.55
CA PHE A 364 24.62 -12.69 -0.16
C PHE A 364 23.75 -13.04 -1.36
N ARG A 365 23.89 -12.31 -2.48
CA ARG A 365 23.10 -12.53 -3.68
C ARG A 365 23.97 -12.36 -4.94
N LEU A 366 23.52 -13.02 -6.04
CA LEU A 366 24.08 -12.80 -7.37
C LEU A 366 23.71 -11.43 -7.92
N PRO A 367 24.46 -10.85 -8.87
CA PRO A 367 24.14 -9.59 -9.53
C PRO A 367 22.74 -9.57 -10.15
N SER A 368 22.22 -10.69 -10.62
CA SER A 368 20.86 -10.81 -11.15
C SER A 368 19.75 -10.43 -10.15
N ALA A 369 20.01 -10.49 -8.85
CA ALA A 369 19.08 -10.03 -7.83
C ALA A 369 18.74 -8.54 -7.95
N LEU A 370 19.61 -7.73 -8.54
CA LEU A 370 19.37 -6.32 -8.83
C LEU A 370 18.23 -6.11 -9.85
N ASP A 371 17.95 -7.09 -10.69
CA ASP A 371 16.90 -7.03 -11.71
C ASP A 371 15.51 -7.42 -11.17
N ASN A 372 15.44 -8.04 -9.98
CA ASN A 372 14.21 -8.20 -9.23
C ASN A 372 13.90 -6.92 -8.44
N ARG A 373 13.30 -5.95 -9.06
CA ARG A 373 13.14 -4.59 -8.58
C ARG A 373 11.80 -3.99 -8.98
N PRO A 374 11.32 -2.95 -8.30
CA PRO A 374 10.22 -2.18 -8.85
C PRO A 374 10.64 -1.49 -10.16
N LEU A 375 9.67 -1.09 -10.95
CA LEU A 375 9.92 -0.24 -12.11
C LEU A 375 10.59 1.07 -11.65
N ASN A 376 11.55 1.53 -12.41
CA ASN A 376 11.96 2.93 -12.28
C ASN A 376 10.87 3.85 -12.85
N PHE A 377 10.96 5.14 -12.55
CA PHE A 377 9.89 6.06 -12.91
C PHE A 377 9.68 6.19 -14.44
N SER A 378 10.74 6.17 -15.23
CA SER A 378 10.65 6.23 -16.69
C SER A 378 10.02 4.96 -17.28
N GLU A 379 10.30 3.79 -16.70
CA GLU A 379 9.68 2.53 -17.09
C GLU A 379 8.19 2.48 -16.74
N PHE A 380 7.83 3.07 -15.61
CA PHE A 380 6.42 3.24 -15.21
C PHE A 380 5.69 4.16 -16.21
N GLU A 381 6.25 5.34 -16.51
CA GLU A 381 5.67 6.28 -17.48
C GLU A 381 5.50 5.69 -18.88
N ALA A 382 6.43 4.81 -19.29
CA ALA A 382 6.36 4.13 -20.59
C ALA A 382 5.24 3.06 -20.67
N ARG A 383 4.82 2.51 -19.52
CA ARG A 383 3.78 1.47 -19.45
C ARG A 383 2.37 2.00 -19.26
N ILE A 384 2.23 3.16 -18.63
CA ILE A 384 0.91 3.77 -18.45
C ILE A 384 0.42 4.45 -19.72
N GLY A 385 -0.87 4.22 -20.02
CA GLY A 385 -1.55 4.84 -21.15
C GLY A 385 -2.18 6.19 -20.77
N GLN A 386 -3.44 6.39 -21.16
CA GLN A 386 -4.20 7.57 -20.74
C GLN A 386 -4.43 7.56 -19.24
N THR A 387 -4.07 8.66 -18.59
CA THR A 387 -4.01 8.78 -17.13
C THR A 387 -4.81 9.97 -16.64
N ILE A 388 -5.61 9.76 -15.59
CA ILE A 388 -6.25 10.83 -14.82
C ILE A 388 -5.59 10.88 -13.44
N TYR A 389 -4.96 12.00 -13.14
CA TYR A 389 -4.39 12.32 -11.82
C TYR A 389 -5.48 12.96 -10.97
N VAL A 390 -5.79 12.34 -9.84
CA VAL A 390 -6.83 12.81 -8.91
C VAL A 390 -6.17 13.34 -7.66
N SER A 391 -6.41 14.60 -7.31
CA SER A 391 -5.85 15.21 -6.11
C SER A 391 -6.63 16.46 -5.70
N ALA A 392 -6.64 16.75 -4.39
CA ALA A 392 -7.11 18.04 -3.87
C ALA A 392 -6.02 19.14 -3.98
N THR A 393 -4.76 18.72 -4.14
CA THR A 393 -3.56 19.57 -4.20
C THR A 393 -2.57 19.00 -5.21
N PRO A 394 -2.86 19.06 -6.54
CA PRO A 394 -1.97 18.51 -7.57
C PRO A 394 -0.55 19.06 -7.45
N GLY A 395 0.43 18.20 -7.70
CA GLY A 395 1.85 18.56 -7.67
C GLY A 395 2.35 19.15 -8.99
N PRO A 396 3.59 19.66 -9.03
CA PRO A 396 4.18 20.22 -10.25
C PRO A 396 4.27 19.21 -11.41
N TYR A 397 4.44 17.92 -11.11
CA TYR A 397 4.50 16.86 -12.11
C TYR A 397 3.21 16.75 -12.90
N GLU A 398 2.08 16.60 -12.21
CA GLU A 398 0.76 16.43 -12.82
C GLU A 398 0.36 17.66 -13.63
N LEU A 399 0.61 18.85 -13.08
CA LEU A 399 0.35 20.11 -13.75
C LEU A 399 1.21 20.28 -15.02
N THR A 400 2.45 19.86 -14.98
CA THR A 400 3.32 19.87 -16.17
C THR A 400 2.80 18.90 -17.24
N LYS A 401 2.38 17.68 -16.84
CA LYS A 401 1.87 16.68 -17.77
C LYS A 401 0.56 17.09 -18.44
N SER A 402 -0.33 17.76 -17.72
CA SER A 402 -1.58 18.29 -18.27
C SER A 402 -1.44 19.67 -18.94
N SER A 403 -0.21 20.15 -19.13
CA SER A 403 0.05 21.50 -19.69
C SER A 403 -0.61 22.64 -18.89
N GLY A 404 -0.82 22.42 -17.59
CA GLY A 404 -1.50 23.36 -16.69
C GLY A 404 -3.03 23.28 -16.74
N GLU A 405 -3.60 22.45 -17.61
CA GLU A 405 -5.06 22.27 -17.66
C GLU A 405 -5.53 21.39 -16.50
N VAL A 406 -6.56 21.87 -15.80
CA VAL A 406 -7.11 21.22 -14.61
C VAL A 406 -8.63 21.23 -14.69
N VAL A 407 -9.22 20.06 -14.48
CA VAL A 407 -10.67 19.93 -14.29
C VAL A 407 -10.97 20.12 -12.81
N GLU A 408 -11.64 21.21 -12.45
CA GLU A 408 -11.97 21.52 -11.05
C GLU A 408 -13.27 20.86 -10.61
N GLN A 409 -13.25 20.32 -9.37
CA GLN A 409 -14.43 19.80 -8.68
C GLN A 409 -14.40 20.29 -7.23
N ILE A 410 -14.86 21.50 -7.00
CA ILE A 410 -14.78 22.23 -5.73
C ILE A 410 -16.08 22.12 -4.94
N ILE A 411 -17.22 22.02 -5.60
CA ILE A 411 -18.52 21.98 -4.96
C ILE A 411 -18.77 20.63 -4.28
N ARG A 412 -19.13 20.69 -3.00
CA ARG A 412 -19.67 19.55 -2.25
C ARG A 412 -21.20 19.53 -2.39
N PRO A 413 -21.79 18.47 -2.92
CA PRO A 413 -23.26 18.37 -3.01
C PRO A 413 -23.98 18.47 -1.66
N THR A 414 -23.28 18.17 -0.55
CA THR A 414 -23.80 18.27 0.83
C THR A 414 -23.89 19.70 1.34
N GLY A 415 -23.36 20.67 0.61
CA GLY A 415 -23.31 22.07 1.02
C GLY A 415 -22.22 22.42 2.03
N LEU A 416 -21.43 21.45 2.49
CA LEU A 416 -20.36 21.67 3.48
C LEU A 416 -19.27 22.58 2.92
N MET A 417 -18.97 23.65 3.65
CA MET A 417 -17.92 24.61 3.30
C MET A 417 -16.55 24.15 3.81
N ASP A 418 -15.48 24.66 3.20
CA ASP A 418 -14.15 24.55 3.80
C ASP A 418 -14.11 25.27 5.16
N PRO A 419 -13.25 24.85 6.11
CA PRO A 419 -13.19 25.45 7.43
C PRO A 419 -12.88 26.95 7.40
N GLU A 420 -13.40 27.69 8.35
CA GLU A 420 -12.94 29.04 8.60
C GLU A 420 -11.51 29.02 9.14
N VAL A 421 -10.64 29.90 8.62
CA VAL A 421 -9.23 29.93 8.98
C VAL A 421 -8.90 31.18 9.75
N GLU A 422 -8.40 31.02 10.97
CA GLU A 422 -7.91 32.13 11.81
C GLU A 422 -6.40 32.00 12.03
N VAL A 423 -5.73 33.15 12.18
CA VAL A 423 -4.30 33.20 12.52
C VAL A 423 -4.16 33.86 13.89
N HIS A 424 -3.51 33.18 14.81
CA HIS A 424 -3.25 33.65 16.18
C HIS A 424 -1.75 33.69 16.47
N PRO A 425 -1.28 34.58 17.34
CA PRO A 425 0.15 34.67 17.72
C PRO A 425 0.62 33.41 18.44
N VAL A 426 1.91 33.08 18.31
CA VAL A 426 2.52 31.94 19.02
C VAL A 426 2.55 32.16 20.53
N LYS A 427 2.69 33.40 20.95
CA LYS A 427 2.65 33.73 22.39
C LYS A 427 1.26 33.49 22.96
N GLY A 428 1.15 32.61 23.96
CA GLY A 428 -0.12 32.21 24.57
C GLY A 428 -0.90 31.16 23.76
N GLN A 429 -0.30 30.55 22.74
CA GLN A 429 -0.96 29.55 21.87
C GLN A 429 -1.54 28.36 22.65
N ILE A 430 -0.86 27.90 23.70
CA ILE A 430 -1.28 26.73 24.48
C ILE A 430 -2.53 27.04 25.30
N ASP A 431 -2.56 28.20 25.98
CA ASP A 431 -3.72 28.62 26.77
C ASP A 431 -4.95 28.86 25.90
N HIS A 432 -4.75 29.52 24.77
CA HIS A 432 -5.83 29.72 23.76
C HIS A 432 -6.33 28.41 23.20
N LEU A 433 -5.43 27.49 22.83
CA LEU A 433 -5.78 26.17 22.33
C LEU A 433 -6.56 25.35 23.38
N LEU A 434 -6.14 25.41 24.65
CA LEU A 434 -6.81 24.74 25.74
C LEU A 434 -8.27 25.18 25.88
N GLU A 435 -8.51 26.49 25.78
CA GLU A 435 -9.87 27.06 25.84
C GLU A 435 -10.72 26.60 24.63
N GLU A 436 -10.18 26.64 23.43
CA GLU A 436 -10.86 26.14 22.22
C GLU A 436 -11.15 24.62 22.33
N CYS A 437 -10.24 23.83 22.89
CA CYS A 437 -10.48 22.40 23.14
C CYS A 437 -11.65 22.18 24.12
N ARG A 438 -11.74 22.95 25.20
CA ARG A 438 -12.83 22.86 26.17
C ARG A 438 -14.17 23.17 25.54
N GLN A 439 -14.26 24.27 24.77
CA GLN A 439 -15.48 24.65 24.07
C GLN A 439 -15.97 23.58 23.09
N ARG A 440 -15.05 22.89 22.39
CA ARG A 440 -15.40 21.81 21.46
C ARG A 440 -15.84 20.56 22.21
N THR A 441 -15.17 20.23 23.32
CA THR A 441 -15.54 19.09 24.16
C THR A 441 -16.95 19.23 24.75
N GLU A 442 -17.33 20.42 25.18
CA GLU A 442 -18.69 20.73 25.64
C GLU A 442 -19.76 20.50 24.57
N CYS A 443 -19.38 20.68 23.31
CA CYS A 443 -20.24 20.40 22.15
C CYS A 443 -20.16 18.96 21.65
N HIS A 444 -19.44 18.07 22.34
CA HIS A 444 -19.18 16.68 21.92
C HIS A 444 -18.46 16.57 20.56
N GLU A 445 -17.68 17.57 20.20
CA GLU A 445 -16.85 17.60 19.00
C GLU A 445 -15.41 17.20 19.29
N ARG A 446 -14.63 16.92 18.23
CA ARG A 446 -13.24 16.46 18.33
C ARG A 446 -12.29 17.50 17.78
N VAL A 447 -11.07 17.48 18.30
CA VAL A 447 -10.00 18.42 17.97
C VAL A 447 -8.78 17.65 17.46
N LEU A 448 -8.19 18.11 16.36
CA LEU A 448 -6.89 17.67 15.89
C LEU A 448 -5.86 18.77 16.11
N VAL A 449 -4.72 18.43 16.70
CA VAL A 449 -3.60 19.36 16.95
C VAL A 449 -2.35 18.85 16.25
N THR A 450 -1.76 19.65 15.37
CA THR A 450 -0.51 19.29 14.69
C THR A 450 0.67 20.04 15.24
N THR A 451 1.72 19.30 15.59
CA THR A 451 3.01 19.79 16.07
C THR A 451 4.11 19.55 15.04
N LEU A 452 5.31 20.11 15.24
CA LEU A 452 6.47 19.91 14.37
C LEU A 452 7.35 18.73 14.79
N THR A 453 7.39 18.44 16.09
CA THR A 453 8.29 17.42 16.64
C THR A 453 7.55 16.44 17.55
N LYS A 454 8.10 15.21 17.66
CA LYS A 454 7.60 14.16 18.56
C LYS A 454 7.58 14.66 20.02
N ARG A 455 8.67 15.24 20.46
CA ARG A 455 8.80 15.79 21.81
C ARG A 455 7.71 16.82 22.13
N MET A 456 7.47 17.77 21.20
CA MET A 456 6.40 18.77 21.40
C MET A 456 5.01 18.12 21.49
N ALA A 457 4.75 17.04 20.74
CA ALA A 457 3.49 16.31 20.83
C ALA A 457 3.35 15.59 22.18
N GLU A 458 4.41 14.98 22.66
CA GLU A 458 4.47 14.31 23.97
C GLU A 458 4.27 15.32 25.11
N ASP A 459 5.09 16.40 25.16
CA ASP A 459 5.01 17.46 26.18
C ASP A 459 3.60 18.10 26.23
N LEU A 460 3.00 18.35 25.06
CA LEU A 460 1.65 18.92 24.98
C LEU A 460 0.58 17.92 25.48
N THR A 461 0.72 16.64 25.16
CA THR A 461 -0.21 15.60 25.61
C THR A 461 -0.14 15.43 27.12
N GLU A 462 1.07 15.42 27.70
CA GLU A 462 1.27 15.37 29.14
C GLU A 462 0.59 16.55 29.83
N TYR A 463 0.89 17.78 29.37
CA TYR A 463 0.28 19.00 29.93
C TYR A 463 -1.26 18.96 29.83
N PHE A 464 -1.84 18.58 28.69
CA PHE A 464 -3.29 18.52 28.52
C PHE A 464 -3.92 17.47 29.42
N THR A 465 -3.25 16.36 29.68
CA THR A 465 -3.67 15.33 30.63
C THR A 465 -3.69 15.85 32.04
N GLU A 466 -2.64 16.60 32.47
CA GLU A 466 -2.53 17.21 33.81
C GLU A 466 -3.66 18.21 34.08
N VAL A 467 -4.08 18.98 33.06
CA VAL A 467 -5.18 19.95 33.19
C VAL A 467 -6.56 19.35 32.94
N GLY A 468 -6.66 17.99 32.81
CA GLY A 468 -7.90 17.23 32.77
C GLY A 468 -8.55 17.15 31.37
N VAL A 469 -7.83 17.42 30.30
CA VAL A 469 -8.32 17.20 28.93
C VAL A 469 -8.11 15.74 28.55
N ARG A 470 -9.14 15.10 27.97
CA ARG A 470 -9.04 13.73 27.44
C ARG A 470 -8.30 13.77 26.10
N VAL A 471 -7.01 13.50 26.12
CA VAL A 471 -6.10 13.64 24.98
C VAL A 471 -5.31 12.35 24.71
N ARG A 472 -5.00 12.09 23.46
CA ARG A 472 -3.99 11.09 23.03
C ARG A 472 -3.08 11.69 21.98
N TYR A 473 -1.87 11.13 21.85
CA TYR A 473 -0.97 11.51 20.77
C TYR A 473 -0.80 10.37 19.75
N LEU A 474 -0.43 10.76 18.52
CA LEU A 474 -0.20 9.86 17.40
C LEU A 474 1.11 10.22 16.72
N HIS A 475 2.04 9.26 16.62
CA HIS A 475 3.31 9.41 15.90
C HIS A 475 3.59 8.23 14.96
N SER A 476 4.73 8.32 14.23
CA SER A 476 5.09 7.35 13.18
C SER A 476 5.35 5.93 13.68
N ASP A 477 5.77 5.79 14.95
CA ASP A 477 6.22 4.52 15.52
C ASP A 477 5.08 3.71 16.15
N ILE A 478 3.86 4.27 16.18
CA ILE A 478 2.67 3.55 16.66
C ILE A 478 2.26 2.51 15.61
N GLU A 479 2.10 1.27 16.05
CA GLU A 479 1.66 0.16 15.21
C GLU A 479 0.31 0.43 14.56
N THR A 480 0.10 -0.10 13.36
CA THR A 480 -1.11 0.15 12.57
C THR A 480 -2.40 -0.21 13.30
N LEU A 481 -2.42 -1.34 14.02
CA LEU A 481 -3.61 -1.77 14.78
C LEU A 481 -3.95 -0.80 15.92
N GLU A 482 -2.94 -0.33 16.63
CA GLU A 482 -3.12 0.65 17.71
C GLU A 482 -3.59 2.01 17.15
N ARG A 483 -3.04 2.42 16.01
CA ARG A 483 -3.49 3.63 15.30
C ARG A 483 -4.97 3.56 14.93
N ILE A 484 -5.43 2.46 14.37
CA ILE A 484 -6.84 2.24 14.04
C ILE A 484 -7.71 2.33 15.29
N LYS A 485 -7.25 1.72 16.39
CA LYS A 485 -7.92 1.79 17.68
C LYS A 485 -8.03 3.22 18.20
N ILE A 486 -6.94 3.99 18.15
CA ILE A 486 -6.91 5.40 18.56
C ILE A 486 -7.94 6.22 17.76
N LEU A 487 -7.97 6.06 16.44
CA LEU A 487 -8.91 6.80 15.58
C LEU A 487 -10.37 6.40 15.83
N ARG A 488 -10.63 5.11 16.04
CA ARG A 488 -11.96 4.62 16.41
C ARG A 488 -12.39 5.16 17.77
N ASP A 489 -11.49 5.16 18.75
CA ASP A 489 -11.76 5.65 20.11
C ASP A 489 -12.02 7.17 20.09
N LEU A 490 -11.29 7.96 19.25
CA LEU A 490 -11.60 9.37 19.00
C LEU A 490 -13.02 9.57 18.47
N ARG A 491 -13.41 8.80 17.45
CA ARG A 491 -14.78 8.87 16.89
C ARG A 491 -15.84 8.49 17.91
N ARG A 492 -15.58 7.50 18.78
CA ARG A 492 -16.49 7.08 19.85
C ARG A 492 -16.58 8.08 21.00
N GLY A 493 -15.61 9.02 21.09
CA GLY A 493 -15.59 9.98 22.16
C GLY A 493 -14.96 9.47 23.46
N GLU A 494 -14.17 8.43 23.40
CA GLU A 494 -13.36 7.97 24.53
C GLU A 494 -12.34 9.04 24.96
N PHE A 495 -11.91 9.87 24.01
CA PHE A 495 -11.14 11.08 24.22
C PHE A 495 -11.52 12.14 23.16
N ASP A 496 -11.11 13.42 23.39
CA ASP A 496 -11.60 14.54 22.60
C ASP A 496 -10.56 15.19 21.71
N VAL A 497 -9.28 15.11 22.12
CA VAL A 497 -8.16 15.79 21.45
C VAL A 497 -7.14 14.77 20.99
N LEU A 498 -6.81 14.82 19.69
CA LEU A 498 -5.72 14.03 19.11
C LEU A 498 -4.56 14.94 18.71
N VAL A 499 -3.39 14.74 19.33
CA VAL A 499 -2.16 15.47 19.02
C VAL A 499 -1.28 14.61 18.14
N GLY A 500 -0.63 15.19 17.12
CA GLY A 500 0.32 14.45 16.30
C GLY A 500 1.18 15.32 15.40
N ILE A 501 2.27 14.73 14.88
CA ILE A 501 3.20 15.45 14.01
C ILE A 501 2.64 15.50 12.58
N ASN A 502 2.26 14.37 12.06
CA ASN A 502 1.75 14.21 10.70
C ASN A 502 0.38 13.51 10.71
N LEU A 503 -0.65 14.28 11.08
CA LEU A 503 -2.03 13.85 11.01
C LEU A 503 -2.58 13.93 9.57
N LEU A 504 -1.69 14.18 8.59
CA LEU A 504 -2.00 14.35 7.17
C LEU A 504 -2.17 13.03 6.43
N ARG A 505 -1.83 11.88 7.04
CA ARG A 505 -1.98 10.61 6.34
C ARG A 505 -3.40 10.46 5.85
N GLU A 506 -3.55 10.37 4.55
CA GLU A 506 -4.83 10.30 3.86
C GLU A 506 -5.62 9.06 4.29
N GLY A 507 -6.93 9.10 4.08
CA GLY A 507 -7.83 8.05 4.56
C GLY A 507 -8.47 8.33 5.93
N LEU A 508 -8.12 9.43 6.62
CA LEU A 508 -8.81 9.84 7.84
C LEU A 508 -10.13 10.53 7.50
N ASP A 509 -11.21 9.82 7.68
CA ASP A 509 -12.57 10.34 7.56
C ASP A 509 -13.18 10.53 8.96
N LEU A 510 -13.03 11.74 9.51
CA LEU A 510 -13.40 12.09 10.88
C LEU A 510 -14.45 13.24 10.87
N PRO A 511 -15.72 12.95 10.58
CA PRO A 511 -16.76 13.97 10.53
C PRO A 511 -17.03 14.65 11.89
N GLU A 512 -16.61 14.02 12.99
CA GLU A 512 -16.73 14.54 14.35
C GLU A 512 -15.72 15.67 14.65
N VAL A 513 -14.69 15.85 13.81
CA VAL A 513 -13.66 16.87 13.99
C VAL A 513 -14.19 18.24 13.52
N SER A 514 -14.31 19.17 14.45
CA SER A 514 -14.72 20.56 14.17
C SER A 514 -13.57 21.57 14.28
N LEU A 515 -12.47 21.21 14.94
CA LEU A 515 -11.32 22.09 15.07
C LEU A 515 -10.03 21.40 14.65
N VAL A 516 -9.26 22.09 13.82
CA VAL A 516 -7.88 21.75 13.51
C VAL A 516 -6.96 22.87 13.96
N ALA A 517 -6.03 22.58 14.84
CA ALA A 517 -5.04 23.54 15.33
C ALA A 517 -3.65 23.19 14.79
N ILE A 518 -2.98 24.16 14.20
CA ILE A 518 -1.64 24.02 13.62
C ILE A 518 -0.68 24.90 14.40
N LEU A 519 0.13 24.28 15.27
CA LEU A 519 1.13 24.98 16.04
C LEU A 519 2.35 25.32 15.18
N ASP A 520 3.00 26.43 15.47
CA ASP A 520 4.18 26.92 14.73
C ASP A 520 3.98 26.87 13.19
N ALA A 521 2.87 27.42 12.73
CA ALA A 521 2.50 27.38 11.31
C ALA A 521 3.42 28.22 10.41
N ASP A 522 4.19 29.15 10.99
CA ASP A 522 5.19 30.00 10.30
C ASP A 522 6.59 29.35 10.17
N LYS A 523 6.80 28.16 10.70
CA LYS A 523 8.07 27.44 10.54
C LYS A 523 8.03 26.71 9.20
N GLU A 524 8.53 27.36 8.14
CA GLU A 524 8.53 26.80 6.80
C GLU A 524 9.27 25.45 6.73
N GLY A 525 8.69 24.50 6.02
CA GLY A 525 9.20 23.14 5.84
C GLY A 525 8.15 22.24 5.20
N PHE A 526 8.48 20.97 5.00
CA PHE A 526 7.59 20.01 4.36
C PHE A 526 6.20 19.94 5.02
N LEU A 527 6.14 19.92 6.37
CA LEU A 527 4.91 19.85 7.16
C LEU A 527 4.10 21.17 7.21
N ARG A 528 4.65 22.26 6.71
CA ARG A 528 4.03 23.59 6.67
C ARG A 528 4.05 24.18 5.24
N SER A 529 4.22 23.33 4.23
CA SER A 529 4.01 23.69 2.82
C SER A 529 2.54 24.05 2.57
N GLU A 530 2.27 24.80 1.51
CA GLU A 530 0.92 25.13 1.06
C GLU A 530 0.02 23.90 1.00
N GLN A 531 0.50 22.80 0.35
CA GLN A 531 -0.25 21.56 0.20
C GLN A 531 -0.56 20.91 1.56
N SER A 532 0.44 20.85 2.44
CA SER A 532 0.26 20.30 3.80
C SER A 532 -0.73 21.09 4.62
N LEU A 533 -0.70 22.43 4.53
CA LEU A 533 -1.64 23.29 5.22
C LEU A 533 -3.06 23.11 4.70
N ILE A 534 -3.28 23.11 3.37
CA ILE A 534 -4.61 22.90 2.76
C ILE A 534 -5.19 21.54 3.19
N GLN A 535 -4.39 20.48 3.20
CA GLN A 535 -4.82 19.14 3.59
C GLN A 535 -5.18 19.06 5.08
N THR A 536 -4.35 19.68 5.93
CA THR A 536 -4.59 19.71 7.38
C THR A 536 -5.87 20.50 7.69
N ILE A 537 -6.02 21.69 7.14
CA ILE A 537 -7.23 22.53 7.25
C ILE A 537 -8.46 21.73 6.79
N GLY A 538 -8.36 21.03 5.66
CA GLY A 538 -9.43 20.23 5.09
C GLY A 538 -9.93 19.07 5.96
N ARG A 539 -9.24 18.70 7.05
CA ARG A 539 -9.71 17.66 7.98
C ARG A 539 -10.98 18.07 8.74
N ALA A 540 -11.19 19.37 8.97
CA ALA A 540 -12.42 19.89 9.58
C ALA A 540 -13.53 20.20 8.56
N ALA A 541 -13.32 19.99 7.27
CA ALA A 541 -14.29 20.33 6.21
C ALA A 541 -15.54 19.44 6.15
N ARG A 542 -15.63 18.40 6.98
CA ARG A 542 -16.79 17.49 7.09
C ARG A 542 -17.76 17.86 8.20
N ASN A 543 -17.38 18.85 9.00
CA ASN A 543 -18.21 19.38 10.07
C ASN A 543 -18.74 20.76 9.64
N SER A 544 -20.03 21.00 9.85
CA SER A 544 -20.66 22.30 9.53
C SER A 544 -20.11 23.48 10.33
N ARG A 545 -19.48 23.19 11.49
CA ARG A 545 -18.79 24.15 12.37
C ARG A 545 -17.27 24.07 12.24
N GLY A 546 -16.78 23.57 11.11
CA GLY A 546 -15.35 23.38 10.86
C GLY A 546 -14.55 24.67 10.94
N LYS A 547 -13.52 24.69 11.79
CA LYS A 547 -12.58 25.80 12.02
C LYS A 547 -11.15 25.31 11.97
N ALA A 548 -10.24 26.11 11.45
CA ALA A 548 -8.81 25.87 11.50
C ALA A 548 -8.11 27.07 12.14
N ILE A 549 -7.22 26.83 13.10
CA ILE A 549 -6.41 27.85 13.77
C ILE A 549 -4.95 27.62 13.44
N LEU A 550 -4.31 28.63 12.88
CA LEU A 550 -2.90 28.68 12.55
C LEU A 550 -2.18 29.55 13.58
N TYR A 551 -1.36 28.96 14.44
CA TYR A 551 -0.54 29.72 15.37
C TYR A 551 0.77 30.15 14.70
N ALA A 552 0.93 31.47 14.51
CA ALA A 552 2.05 32.04 13.77
C ALA A 552 2.29 33.49 14.19
N ASP A 553 3.56 33.87 14.34
CA ASP A 553 3.92 35.27 14.56
C ASP A 553 4.04 36.06 13.25
N ARG A 554 4.21 35.36 12.14
CA ARG A 554 4.23 35.95 10.79
C ARG A 554 3.47 35.07 9.81
N VAL A 555 2.78 35.70 8.86
CA VAL A 555 2.11 34.96 7.77
C VAL A 555 3.12 34.70 6.65
N THR A 556 3.47 33.45 6.43
CA THR A 556 4.39 33.02 5.37
C THR A 556 3.68 32.98 4.01
N ASP A 557 4.45 32.83 2.93
CA ASP A 557 3.86 32.73 1.58
C ASP A 557 3.06 31.44 1.39
N SER A 558 3.49 30.33 2.01
CA SER A 558 2.73 29.07 2.05
C SER A 558 1.40 29.25 2.78
N MET A 559 1.38 29.95 3.92
CA MET A 559 0.15 30.26 4.64
C MET A 559 -0.78 31.17 3.82
N LYS A 560 -0.25 32.24 3.17
CA LYS A 560 -1.06 33.13 2.33
C LYS A 560 -1.78 32.38 1.22
N ARG A 561 -1.06 31.47 0.52
CA ARG A 561 -1.63 30.69 -0.55
C ARG A 561 -2.67 29.69 -0.02
N ALA A 562 -2.37 28.99 1.08
CA ALA A 562 -3.31 28.04 1.68
C ALA A 562 -4.59 28.72 2.18
N ILE A 563 -4.49 29.86 2.87
CA ILE A 563 -5.63 30.65 3.33
C ILE A 563 -6.43 31.19 2.15
N GLY A 564 -5.74 31.75 1.14
CA GLY A 564 -6.39 32.31 -0.05
C GLY A 564 -7.17 31.24 -0.83
N GLU A 565 -6.60 30.05 -1.02
CA GLU A 565 -7.27 28.95 -1.69
C GLU A 565 -8.47 28.43 -0.88
N THR A 566 -8.33 28.30 0.43
CA THR A 566 -9.45 27.90 1.30
C THR A 566 -10.60 28.93 1.24
N GLN A 567 -10.28 30.21 1.25
CA GLN A 567 -11.28 31.28 1.11
C GLN A 567 -11.96 31.28 -0.26
N ARG A 568 -11.20 31.05 -1.35
CA ARG A 568 -11.74 30.92 -2.71
C ARG A 568 -12.76 29.78 -2.77
N ARG A 569 -12.41 28.61 -2.24
CA ARG A 569 -13.29 27.43 -2.19
C ARG A 569 -14.55 27.68 -1.37
N ARG A 570 -14.43 28.35 -0.22
CA ARG A 570 -15.58 28.76 0.61
C ARG A 570 -16.54 29.66 -0.15
N ALA A 571 -16.03 30.69 -0.84
CA ALA A 571 -16.86 31.63 -1.59
C ALA A 571 -17.64 30.93 -2.70
N ILE A 572 -17.01 30.03 -3.46
CA ILE A 572 -17.67 29.24 -4.51
C ILE A 572 -18.79 28.38 -3.91
N GLN A 573 -18.50 27.67 -2.82
CA GLN A 573 -19.50 26.81 -2.15
C GLN A 573 -20.64 27.61 -1.57
N GLU A 574 -20.38 28.79 -1.01
CA GLU A 574 -21.43 29.68 -0.46
C GLU A 574 -22.40 30.19 -1.52
N VAL A 575 -21.88 30.59 -2.69
CA VAL A 575 -22.70 30.97 -3.84
C VAL A 575 -23.60 29.81 -4.26
N PHE A 576 -23.03 28.64 -4.44
CA PHE A 576 -23.77 27.42 -4.80
C PHE A 576 -24.89 27.11 -3.80
N ASN A 577 -24.56 27.14 -2.50
CA ASN A 577 -25.54 26.85 -1.44
C ASN A 577 -26.72 27.83 -1.48
N ARG A 578 -26.42 29.10 -1.65
CA ARG A 578 -27.43 30.18 -1.74
C ARG A 578 -28.33 30.01 -2.95
N GLU A 579 -27.76 29.75 -4.14
CA GLU A 579 -28.52 29.58 -5.38
C GLU A 579 -29.40 28.30 -5.36
N ASN A 580 -28.98 27.27 -4.68
CA ASN A 580 -29.69 25.99 -4.60
C ASN A 580 -30.50 25.80 -3.30
N GLY A 581 -30.51 26.80 -2.40
CA GLY A 581 -31.22 26.72 -1.11
C GLY A 581 -30.70 25.59 -0.18
N ILE A 582 -29.41 25.28 -0.25
CA ILE A 582 -28.80 24.18 0.52
C ILE A 582 -28.31 24.70 1.87
N THR A 583 -28.74 24.07 2.95
CA THR A 583 -28.19 24.28 4.30
C THR A 583 -27.14 23.22 4.59
N PRO A 584 -25.88 23.60 4.88
CA PRO A 584 -24.82 22.66 5.21
C PRO A 584 -25.19 21.78 6.41
N GLN A 585 -24.99 20.48 6.28
CA GLN A 585 -25.21 19.53 7.36
C GLN A 585 -23.96 18.67 7.56
N THR A 586 -23.57 18.46 8.83
CA THR A 586 -22.46 17.56 9.18
C THR A 586 -22.77 16.14 8.70
N ILE A 587 -21.78 15.51 8.08
CA ILE A 587 -21.90 14.11 7.62
C ILE A 587 -21.91 13.18 8.84
N VAL A 588 -22.93 12.32 8.92
CA VAL A 588 -22.98 11.24 9.91
C VAL A 588 -22.62 9.94 9.22
N LYS A 589 -21.53 9.30 9.63
CA LYS A 589 -21.11 7.98 9.14
C LYS A 589 -21.12 6.96 10.29
N PRO A 590 -21.64 5.74 10.08
CA PRO A 590 -21.53 4.70 11.08
C PRO A 590 -20.05 4.43 11.39
N ILE A 591 -19.77 4.13 12.67
CA ILE A 591 -18.45 3.72 13.14
C ILE A 591 -18.35 2.21 12.89
N GLU A 592 -18.31 1.82 11.63
CA GLU A 592 -18.15 0.42 11.27
C GLU A 592 -16.75 -0.07 11.62
N ALA A 593 -16.67 -1.36 12.01
CA ALA A 593 -15.42 -2.07 12.08
C ALA A 593 -14.83 -2.10 10.65
N THR A 594 -14.02 -1.12 10.33
CA THR A 594 -13.24 -1.17 9.10
C THR A 594 -12.42 -2.44 9.17
N LEU A 595 -12.68 -3.37 8.27
CA LEU A 595 -11.90 -4.58 8.06
C LEU A 595 -10.50 -4.18 7.59
N ILE A 596 -9.70 -3.64 8.50
CA ILE A 596 -8.30 -3.32 8.23
C ILE A 596 -7.47 -4.31 9.01
N THR A 597 -7.30 -5.43 8.41
CA THR A 597 -6.28 -6.39 8.73
C THR A 597 -5.15 -6.21 7.73
N ALA A 598 -4.33 -5.20 7.88
CA ALA A 598 -3.04 -5.18 7.20
C ALA A 598 -2.17 -4.03 7.71
N SER A 599 -0.91 -4.27 7.89
CA SER A 599 0.10 -3.23 8.07
C SER A 599 -0.05 -2.15 6.99
N GLU A 600 -0.15 -0.87 7.36
CA GLU A 600 -0.25 0.25 6.42
C GLU A 600 0.99 0.38 5.53
N ALA A 601 2.13 -0.12 5.99
CA ALA A 601 3.36 -0.09 5.22
C ALA A 601 3.32 -1.19 4.15
N ASP A 602 3.19 -0.80 2.90
CA ASP A 602 3.37 -1.72 1.77
C ASP A 602 4.81 -2.26 1.72
N TYR A 603 5.77 -1.49 2.24
CA TYR A 603 7.19 -1.85 2.29
C TYR A 603 7.86 -1.24 3.50
N PHE A 604 8.62 -2.05 4.21
CA PHE A 604 9.50 -1.59 5.29
C PHE A 604 10.64 -0.76 4.68
N LYS A 605 10.75 0.50 5.09
CA LYS A 605 11.95 1.28 4.80
C LYS A 605 13.04 0.81 5.77
N VAL A 606 13.97 -0.01 5.29
CA VAL A 606 15.21 -0.22 6.03
C VAL A 606 15.88 1.15 6.11
N PRO A 607 16.20 1.67 7.30
CA PRO A 607 16.99 2.88 7.42
C PRO A 607 18.32 2.66 6.69
N THR A 608 18.51 3.29 5.54
CA THR A 608 19.77 3.24 4.77
C THR A 608 20.74 4.30 5.26
N GLU A 609 20.22 5.30 5.98
CA GLU A 609 20.99 6.24 6.75
C GLU A 609 20.86 5.83 8.21
N VAL A 610 22.01 5.58 8.80
CA VAL A 610 22.15 5.50 10.21
C VAL A 610 21.88 6.93 10.70
N ASP A 611 20.64 7.20 11.05
CA ASP A 611 20.34 8.36 11.87
C ASP A 611 21.16 8.16 13.14
N GLU A 612 22.27 8.93 13.23
CA GLU A 612 23.18 9.00 14.34
C GLU A 612 23.49 7.64 14.99
N ILE A 613 24.28 6.82 14.29
CA ILE A 613 25.18 5.92 15.02
C ILE A 613 26.09 6.88 15.80
N GLU A 614 25.79 7.06 17.06
CA GLU A 614 26.77 7.51 18.03
C GLU A 614 28.03 6.68 17.75
N ASP A 615 29.11 7.36 17.44
CA ASP A 615 30.41 6.79 17.11
C ASP A 615 30.80 5.75 18.18
N TYR A 616 30.64 4.46 17.85
CA TYR A 616 30.99 3.34 18.72
C TYR A 616 32.48 3.05 18.67
N SER A 617 33.31 4.10 18.83
CA SER A 617 34.69 3.89 19.22
C SER A 617 34.71 3.30 20.66
N PRO A 618 35.70 2.47 21.01
CA PRO A 618 35.76 1.83 22.33
C PRO A 618 35.59 2.82 23.49
N ALA A 619 36.09 4.04 23.38
CA ALA A 619 35.93 5.11 24.36
C ALA A 619 34.47 5.65 24.46
N ASN A 620 33.71 5.59 23.37
CA ASN A 620 32.30 5.99 23.33
C ASN A 620 31.35 4.90 23.82
N ILE A 621 31.71 3.63 23.67
CA ILE A 621 30.91 2.50 24.19
C ILE A 621 30.86 2.55 25.70
N GLU A 622 32.00 2.78 26.37
CA GLU A 622 32.10 2.86 27.83
C GLU A 622 31.27 4.04 28.37
N ALA A 623 31.39 5.24 27.77
CA ALA A 623 30.60 6.40 28.13
C ALA A 623 29.08 6.20 27.89
N THR A 624 28.71 5.47 26.83
CA THR A 624 27.31 5.15 26.54
C THR A 624 26.75 4.15 27.55
N ILE A 625 27.52 3.14 27.95
CA ILE A 625 27.14 2.17 28.96
C ILE A 625 26.95 2.90 30.33
N GLU A 626 27.85 3.80 30.73
CA GLU A 626 27.70 4.56 31.97
C GLU A 626 26.44 5.44 31.99
N ARG A 627 26.12 6.10 30.86
CA ARG A 627 24.90 6.87 30.69
C ARG A 627 23.65 6.02 30.83
N LEU A 628 23.58 4.88 30.09
CA LEU A 628 22.46 3.96 30.15
C LEU A 628 22.28 3.30 31.51
N GLU A 629 23.38 3.03 32.27
CA GLU A 629 23.30 2.56 33.66
C GLU A 629 22.69 3.61 34.59
N LEU A 630 23.01 4.87 34.37
CA LEU A 630 22.46 5.97 35.15
C LEU A 630 20.97 6.17 34.90
N GLU A 631 20.55 6.06 33.62
CA GLU A 631 19.15 6.08 33.20
C GLU A 631 18.38 4.89 33.76
N MET A 632 18.93 3.67 33.67
CA MET A 632 18.36 2.45 34.22
C MET A 632 18.11 2.56 35.75
N ARG A 633 19.09 3.05 36.48
CA ARG A 633 18.94 3.31 37.94
C ARG A 633 17.89 4.38 38.21
N GLY A 634 17.78 5.40 37.35
CA GLY A 634 16.74 6.43 37.40
C GLY A 634 15.34 5.85 37.18
N ALA A 635 15.18 5.03 36.15
CA ALA A 635 13.92 4.34 35.86
C ALA A 635 13.52 3.37 36.98
N ALA A 636 14.46 2.60 37.53
CA ALA A 636 14.20 1.71 38.65
C ALA A 636 13.75 2.46 39.92
N LYS A 637 14.33 3.65 40.20
CA LYS A 637 13.91 4.52 41.33
C LYS A 637 12.50 5.10 41.14
N ARG A 638 12.05 5.25 39.89
CA ARG A 638 10.68 5.72 39.55
C ARG A 638 9.68 4.58 39.41
N PHE A 639 10.11 3.33 39.73
CA PHE A 639 9.30 2.12 39.58
C PHE A 639 8.89 1.78 38.13
N GLU A 640 9.60 2.31 37.12
CA GLU A 640 9.44 2.03 35.71
C GLU A 640 10.19 0.73 35.33
N PHE A 641 9.72 -0.41 35.83
CA PHE A 641 10.46 -1.68 35.74
C PHE A 641 10.64 -2.21 34.30
N GLU A 642 9.69 -1.98 33.41
CA GLU A 642 9.81 -2.36 32.00
C GLU A 642 10.92 -1.58 31.31
N ARG A 643 10.95 -0.26 31.51
CA ARG A 643 12.01 0.60 30.96
C ARG A 643 13.38 0.29 31.56
N ALA A 644 13.43 -0.04 32.83
CA ALA A 644 14.67 -0.48 33.47
C ALA A 644 15.16 -1.82 32.90
N ALA A 645 14.27 -2.73 32.54
CA ALA A 645 14.60 -4.01 31.89
C ALA A 645 15.10 -3.80 30.46
N GLU A 646 14.47 -2.96 29.66
CA GLU A 646 14.93 -2.60 28.30
C GLU A 646 16.34 -1.98 28.31
N LEU A 647 16.59 -1.04 29.21
CA LEU A 647 17.89 -0.41 29.37
C LEU A 647 18.96 -1.41 29.81
N ARG A 648 18.62 -2.36 30.72
CA ARG A 648 19.50 -3.44 31.14
C ARG A 648 19.89 -4.34 29.96
N ASP A 649 18.91 -4.72 29.14
CA ASP A 649 19.14 -5.62 28.01
C ASP A 649 19.99 -4.92 26.93
N ARG A 650 19.80 -3.61 26.76
CA ARG A 650 20.63 -2.78 25.87
C ARG A 650 22.07 -2.63 26.38
N ILE A 651 22.27 -2.46 27.68
CA ILE A 651 23.58 -2.44 28.33
C ILE A 651 24.29 -3.79 28.16
N LYS A 652 23.56 -4.89 28.29
CA LYS A 652 24.10 -6.24 28.10
C LYS A 652 24.66 -6.44 26.69
N VAL A 653 23.91 -6.03 25.67
CA VAL A 653 24.34 -6.09 24.25
C VAL A 653 25.59 -5.23 24.01
N LEU A 654 25.66 -4.03 24.60
CA LEU A 654 26.83 -3.15 24.46
C LEU A 654 28.07 -3.72 25.16
N ARG A 655 27.93 -4.35 26.33
CA ARG A 655 29.03 -5.04 27.03
C ARG A 655 29.52 -6.28 26.29
N GLU A 656 28.62 -7.06 25.68
CA GLU A 656 29.01 -8.20 24.84
C GLU A 656 29.81 -7.73 23.61
N ARG A 657 29.47 -6.56 23.06
CA ARG A 657 30.22 -5.92 21.96
C ARG A 657 31.56 -5.36 22.41
N GLU A 658 31.64 -4.73 23.58
CA GLU A 658 32.88 -4.23 24.18
C GLU A 658 33.91 -5.37 24.32
N LEU A 659 33.48 -6.56 24.77
CA LEU A 659 34.29 -7.76 24.88
C LEU A 659 34.72 -8.35 23.53
N GLN A 660 34.03 -8.04 22.44
CA GLN A 660 34.40 -8.49 21.08
C GLN A 660 35.37 -7.53 20.37
N VAL A 661 35.46 -6.29 20.83
CA VAL A 661 36.33 -5.25 20.25
C VAL A 661 37.64 -5.10 21.02
N MET A 662 37.76 -5.64 22.25
CA MET A 662 39.02 -5.85 22.97
C MET A 662 39.68 -7.19 22.52
#